data_1c44e27c3bacc8d10ee60690b0268ed1
#
_entry.id   1c44e27c3bacc8d10ee60690b0268ed1
#
_cell.length_a   1.000
_cell.length_b   1.000
_cell.length_c   1.000
_cell.angle_alpha   90.00
_cell.angle_beta   90.00
_cell.angle_gamma   90.00
#
_symmetry.space_group_name_H-M   'P 1'
#
loop_
_entity.id
_entity.type
_entity.pdbx_description
1 polymer ?
#
loop_
_entity_poly.entity_id
_entity_poly.type
_entity_poly.pdbx_seq_one_letter_code
_entity_poly.pdbx_strand_id
1 'polypeptide(L)'
;MTASQTDTSQVSGIDLDWVDDDIRVQDDLFAHVNGKWLRSHVIPDDRSVDGAFHVLRDRAEENVRDIITECAASDPQSGTDAQKIGDLYASFMDTDHIDALGIGPIRGELDKIAAISSIEELSHRIGRLQRHGVGGLFGFYVDTDAKQSDRYLVHLAQSGIGLPDESYYREDKHAQTRASYQQHVEKMFTLAGFDDAAERAQIVLELETALAGHHWDVVRRRDADLTYNLMTIAEFTDSATGFDADAWLGGLGTTGDSTFAEIVVGQPSFVSGAAELITSRPLAQWQTWLSWRLLHSAAGYLSSEFVDENFAFYGRTLTGAESIRDRWKRGVAFVEDAMGFAVGKLYVDKHFGPEAKARMDELIDNLVAAYRRNISELDWMTPATREKALVKLEKFTPKIGFPAKWRDYGSLCVDRGDLIGNVARASSFEQDREFAKIGGPVDHDEWFMTPQTVNAYYNPGMNEIVFPAAILQPPFFDPDADDAANYGGIGAVIGHEIGHGFDDQGAKYDGDGNLKDWWTDDDRAEFGTRTRKLIDQYSDFTPDGLDPQYKVNGEFTIGENIGDLGGLSIALVAYRLATDAGSEASGSNPSTDAGSEASGSNVTDAGSQASEASEAPPTIDGLTGVQRVFYSWAQIWRTKTRDAEAIRRLSIDPHSPPEFRCNGVVRNIDAFYDAFDVTAGDKLYLDESARVRIW
;
A
#
# COMPACT_ATOMS: atom_id res chain seq x y z
N MET A 1 29.41 51.04 -5.10
CA MET A 1 29.43 49.70 -4.57
C MET A 1 28.14 49.07 -5.02
N THR A 2 28.16 48.36 -6.12
CA THR A 2 27.02 47.61 -6.67
C THR A 2 26.84 46.36 -5.84
N ALA A 3 25.73 46.23 -5.19
CA ALA A 3 25.32 45.00 -4.53
C ALA A 3 25.13 43.91 -5.61
N SER A 4 25.91 42.85 -5.52
CA SER A 4 25.70 41.62 -6.27
C SER A 4 24.32 41.08 -5.88
N GLN A 5 23.39 41.08 -6.82
CA GLN A 5 22.23 40.20 -6.74
C GLN A 5 22.79 38.75 -6.77
N THR A 6 22.66 38.05 -5.69
CA THR A 6 22.79 36.59 -5.68
C THR A 6 21.60 36.07 -6.48
N ASP A 7 21.85 35.67 -7.70
CA ASP A 7 20.97 34.87 -8.53
C ASP A 7 20.83 33.51 -7.84
N THR A 8 19.78 33.36 -7.02
CA THR A 8 19.36 32.06 -6.53
C THR A 8 18.66 31.39 -7.70
N SER A 9 19.45 30.67 -8.53
CA SER A 9 18.87 29.80 -9.56
C SER A 9 17.91 28.84 -8.87
N GLN A 10 16.64 28.97 -9.16
CA GLN A 10 15.60 28.08 -8.66
C GLN A 10 15.90 26.65 -9.15
N VAL A 11 15.95 25.69 -8.24
CA VAL A 11 16.22 24.29 -8.54
C VAL A 11 14.93 23.65 -9.05
N SER A 12 14.98 22.97 -10.20
CA SER A 12 13.77 22.36 -10.79
C SER A 12 13.22 21.19 -9.99
N GLY A 13 14.05 20.50 -9.23
CA GLY A 13 13.71 19.22 -8.57
C GLY A 13 13.70 18.02 -9.51
N ILE A 14 14.04 18.20 -10.79
CA ILE A 14 14.12 17.13 -11.79
C ILE A 14 15.57 16.67 -11.96
N ASP A 15 15.78 15.34 -11.84
CA ASP A 15 17.07 14.69 -12.03
C ASP A 15 17.30 14.40 -13.52
N LEU A 16 17.86 15.39 -14.25
CA LEU A 16 18.09 15.31 -15.68
C LEU A 16 19.24 14.37 -16.07
N ASP A 17 20.08 13.91 -15.14
CA ASP A 17 21.18 13.01 -15.42
C ASP A 17 20.71 11.66 -15.97
N TRP A 18 19.49 11.26 -15.63
CA TRP A 18 18.89 9.98 -16.04
C TRP A 18 18.03 10.06 -17.31
N VAL A 19 17.83 11.28 -17.85
CA VAL A 19 17.05 11.47 -19.07
C VAL A 19 17.78 10.88 -20.27
N ASP A 20 17.07 10.11 -21.08
CA ASP A 20 17.57 9.46 -22.28
C ASP A 20 17.03 10.14 -23.54
N ASP A 21 17.82 11.05 -24.09
CA ASP A 21 17.46 11.84 -25.27
C ASP A 21 17.30 10.99 -26.56
N ASP A 22 17.78 9.74 -26.56
CA ASP A 22 17.58 8.81 -27.69
C ASP A 22 16.15 8.24 -27.73
N ILE A 23 15.37 8.37 -26.65
CA ILE A 23 13.98 7.95 -26.54
C ILE A 23 13.10 9.20 -26.62
N ARG A 24 12.12 9.21 -27.54
CA ARG A 24 11.21 10.34 -27.66
C ARG A 24 10.16 10.31 -26.52
N VAL A 25 9.89 11.48 -25.93
CA VAL A 25 8.83 11.63 -24.90
C VAL A 25 7.48 11.15 -25.41
N GLN A 26 7.16 11.43 -26.67
CA GLN A 26 5.88 11.06 -27.32
C GLN A 26 5.72 9.55 -27.51
N ASP A 27 6.82 8.79 -27.46
CA ASP A 27 6.79 7.34 -27.63
C ASP A 27 6.83 6.62 -26.27
N ASP A 28 7.54 7.17 -25.29
CA ASP A 28 7.71 6.56 -23.97
C ASP A 28 8.25 7.60 -22.96
N LEU A 29 7.39 8.21 -22.18
CA LEU A 29 7.78 9.18 -21.17
C LEU A 29 8.60 8.52 -20.04
N PHE A 30 8.18 7.33 -19.59
CA PHE A 30 8.85 6.61 -18.50
C PHE A 30 10.31 6.31 -18.87
N ALA A 31 10.53 5.72 -20.05
CA ALA A 31 11.87 5.38 -20.51
C ALA A 31 12.65 6.62 -20.94
N HIS A 32 12.02 7.69 -21.43
CA HIS A 32 12.70 8.96 -21.71
C HIS A 32 13.31 9.55 -20.44
N VAL A 33 12.52 9.69 -19.37
CA VAL A 33 12.97 10.33 -18.11
C VAL A 33 13.94 9.45 -17.33
N ASN A 34 13.78 8.13 -17.39
CA ASN A 34 14.52 7.19 -16.56
C ASN A 34 15.52 6.30 -17.34
N GLY A 35 15.64 6.44 -18.66
CA GLY A 35 16.26 5.44 -19.54
C GLY A 35 17.74 5.19 -19.26
N LYS A 36 18.54 6.22 -18.97
CA LYS A 36 19.95 6.03 -18.61
C LYS A 36 20.08 5.23 -17.31
N TRP A 37 19.21 5.49 -16.32
CA TRP A 37 19.18 4.74 -15.07
C TRP A 37 18.73 3.29 -15.30
N LEU A 38 17.63 3.07 -16.06
CA LEU A 38 17.12 1.73 -16.37
C LEU A 38 18.18 0.84 -17.05
N ARG A 39 19.02 1.41 -17.92
CA ARG A 39 20.11 0.67 -18.58
C ARG A 39 21.31 0.40 -17.70
N SER A 40 21.70 1.35 -16.85
CA SER A 40 22.94 1.28 -16.07
C SER A 40 22.76 0.68 -14.69
N HIS A 41 21.55 0.82 -14.12
CA HIS A 41 21.28 0.36 -12.76
C HIS A 41 21.20 -1.16 -12.67
N VAL A 42 21.87 -1.73 -11.68
CA VAL A 42 21.80 -3.14 -11.33
C VAL A 42 21.01 -3.26 -10.03
N ILE A 43 19.93 -4.05 -10.06
CA ILE A 43 19.15 -4.32 -8.84
C ILE A 43 20.08 -5.02 -7.84
N PRO A 44 20.21 -4.53 -6.59
CA PRO A 44 20.99 -5.20 -5.56
C PRO A 44 20.58 -6.66 -5.39
N ASP A 45 21.55 -7.52 -5.06
CA ASP A 45 21.32 -8.97 -4.95
C ASP A 45 20.29 -9.34 -3.88
N ASP A 46 20.16 -8.50 -2.84
CA ASP A 46 19.30 -8.72 -1.67
C ASP A 46 17.83 -8.33 -1.88
N ARG A 47 17.44 -7.93 -3.10
CA ARG A 47 16.07 -7.52 -3.41
C ARG A 47 15.66 -7.89 -4.84
N SER A 48 14.35 -7.87 -5.07
CA SER A 48 13.75 -8.17 -6.38
C SER A 48 13.29 -6.92 -7.14
N VAL A 49 13.20 -5.79 -6.46
CA VAL A 49 12.79 -4.49 -7.00
C VAL A 49 13.70 -3.41 -6.43
N ASP A 50 14.06 -2.42 -7.26
CA ASP A 50 14.75 -1.22 -6.80
C ASP A 50 14.30 0.02 -7.58
N GLY A 51 14.42 1.21 -6.96
CA GLY A 51 13.97 2.46 -7.57
C GLY A 51 13.72 3.58 -6.58
N ALA A 52 12.98 4.61 -7.00
CA ALA A 52 12.76 5.84 -6.23
C ALA A 52 12.23 5.58 -4.80
N PHE A 53 11.20 4.73 -4.66
CA PHE A 53 10.67 4.34 -3.35
C PHE A 53 11.69 3.60 -2.49
N HIS A 54 12.56 2.77 -3.12
CA HIS A 54 13.55 1.98 -2.40
C HIS A 54 14.69 2.83 -1.84
N VAL A 55 15.08 3.88 -2.54
CA VAL A 55 16.08 4.86 -2.03
C VAL A 55 15.59 5.50 -0.73
N LEU A 56 14.31 5.88 -0.66
CA LEU A 56 13.73 6.42 0.57
C LEU A 56 13.59 5.37 1.67
N ARG A 57 13.16 4.16 1.30
CA ARG A 57 13.07 3.04 2.25
C ARG A 57 14.41 2.70 2.87
N ASP A 58 15.47 2.62 2.07
CA ASP A 58 16.82 2.35 2.57
C ASP A 58 17.28 3.44 3.55
N ARG A 59 17.02 4.72 3.23
CA ARG A 59 17.33 5.84 4.12
C ARG A 59 16.52 5.78 5.43
N ALA A 60 15.22 5.51 5.34
CA ALA A 60 14.36 5.36 6.51
C ALA A 60 14.83 4.17 7.38
N GLU A 61 15.18 3.04 6.77
CA GLU A 61 15.69 1.85 7.45
C GLU A 61 17.03 2.10 8.15
N GLU A 62 17.94 2.85 7.52
CA GLU A 62 19.20 3.27 8.16
C GLU A 62 18.95 4.19 9.37
N ASN A 63 18.06 5.16 9.23
CA ASN A 63 17.67 6.04 10.34
C ASN A 63 17.04 5.26 11.49
N VAL A 64 16.16 4.30 11.18
CA VAL A 64 15.52 3.42 12.17
C VAL A 64 16.55 2.52 12.85
N ARG A 65 17.52 1.94 12.10
CA ARG A 65 18.64 1.17 12.68
C ARG A 65 19.41 1.99 13.69
N ASP A 66 19.72 3.24 13.36
CA ASP A 66 20.49 4.11 14.24
C ASP A 66 19.71 4.41 15.53
N ILE A 67 18.38 4.64 15.44
CA ILE A 67 17.50 4.79 16.61
C ILE A 67 17.51 3.51 17.48
N ILE A 68 17.33 2.34 16.88
CA ILE A 68 17.31 1.06 17.57
C ILE A 68 18.65 0.79 18.27
N THR A 69 19.76 1.06 17.60
CA THR A 69 21.12 0.85 18.18
C THR A 69 21.42 1.83 19.29
N GLU A 70 20.96 3.07 19.21
CA GLU A 70 21.04 4.03 20.31
C GLU A 70 20.21 3.56 21.53
N CYS A 71 18.99 3.06 21.32
CA CYS A 71 18.17 2.48 22.40
C CYS A 71 18.91 1.32 23.08
N ALA A 72 19.49 0.40 22.28
CA ALA A 72 20.23 -0.74 22.80
C ALA A 72 21.49 -0.36 23.58
N ALA A 73 22.17 0.74 23.19
CA ALA A 73 23.42 1.20 23.83
C ALA A 73 23.22 2.09 25.06
N SER A 74 22.01 2.63 25.26
CA SER A 74 21.75 3.64 26.30
C SER A 74 21.62 3.10 27.73
N ASP A 75 21.71 1.77 27.95
CA ASP A 75 21.43 1.10 29.21
C ASP A 75 20.07 1.56 29.82
N PRO A 76 18.98 1.42 29.10
CA PRO A 76 17.71 2.01 29.46
C PRO A 76 17.08 1.32 30.69
N GLN A 77 16.29 2.08 31.44
CA GLN A 77 15.54 1.52 32.58
C GLN A 77 14.60 0.40 32.10
N SER A 78 14.55 -0.68 32.91
CA SER A 78 13.65 -1.80 32.63
C SER A 78 12.18 -1.36 32.51
N GLY A 79 11.48 -1.89 31.53
CA GLY A 79 10.07 -1.60 31.23
C GLY A 79 9.83 -0.38 30.34
N THR A 80 10.86 0.38 29.96
CA THR A 80 10.75 1.49 29.01
C THR A 80 10.70 0.98 27.56
N ASP A 81 10.12 1.77 26.65
CA ASP A 81 10.11 1.45 25.22
C ASP A 81 11.53 1.29 24.65
N ALA A 82 12.48 2.12 25.10
CA ALA A 82 13.87 2.01 24.66
C ALA A 82 14.51 0.67 25.06
N GLN A 83 14.23 0.15 26.26
CA GLN A 83 14.69 -1.17 26.69
C GLN A 83 14.07 -2.27 25.81
N LYS A 84 12.74 -2.22 25.59
CA LYS A 84 12.03 -3.23 24.80
C LYS A 84 12.52 -3.25 23.35
N ILE A 85 12.70 -2.09 22.71
CA ILE A 85 13.26 -1.94 21.36
C ILE A 85 14.65 -2.58 21.29
N GLY A 86 15.54 -2.23 22.23
CA GLY A 86 16.90 -2.77 22.26
C GLY A 86 16.95 -4.29 22.49
N ASP A 87 16.10 -4.82 23.36
CA ASP A 87 16.04 -6.25 23.67
C ASP A 87 15.39 -7.08 22.55
N LEU A 88 14.35 -6.56 21.84
CA LEU A 88 13.82 -7.17 20.64
C LEU A 88 14.92 -7.33 19.59
N TYR A 89 15.61 -6.23 19.27
CA TYR A 89 16.69 -6.25 18.28
C TYR A 89 17.81 -7.22 18.67
N ALA A 90 18.24 -7.18 19.93
CA ALA A 90 19.28 -8.07 20.43
C ALA A 90 18.89 -9.55 20.35
N SER A 91 17.62 -9.88 20.67
CA SER A 91 17.13 -11.27 20.56
C SER A 91 17.18 -11.79 19.12
N PHE A 92 16.97 -10.91 18.12
CA PHE A 92 17.08 -11.27 16.72
C PHE A 92 18.55 -11.37 16.25
N MET A 93 19.43 -10.53 16.77
CA MET A 93 20.82 -10.46 16.34
C MET A 93 21.72 -11.57 16.92
N ASP A 94 21.27 -12.28 17.94
CA ASP A 94 22.04 -13.36 18.63
C ASP A 94 21.99 -14.66 17.84
N THR A 95 22.68 -14.68 16.68
CA THR A 95 22.70 -15.83 15.75
C THR A 95 23.23 -17.09 16.40
N ASP A 96 24.30 -16.99 17.22
CA ASP A 96 24.92 -18.15 17.85
C ASP A 96 23.93 -18.85 18.78
N HIS A 97 23.16 -18.08 19.55
CA HIS A 97 22.12 -18.61 20.43
C HIS A 97 20.98 -19.27 19.63
N ILE A 98 20.48 -18.58 18.60
CA ILE A 98 19.40 -19.09 17.74
C ILE A 98 19.81 -20.39 17.03
N ASP A 99 21.02 -20.44 16.47
CA ASP A 99 21.55 -21.64 15.81
C ASP A 99 21.73 -22.81 16.80
N ALA A 100 22.17 -22.52 18.02
CA ALA A 100 22.27 -23.56 19.07
C ALA A 100 20.90 -24.12 19.49
N LEU A 101 19.83 -23.34 19.44
CA LEU A 101 18.47 -23.79 19.76
C LEU A 101 17.85 -24.63 18.63
N GLY A 102 18.21 -24.39 17.36
CA GLY A 102 17.67 -25.09 16.19
C GLY A 102 16.14 -25.04 16.18
N ILE A 103 15.48 -26.19 16.06
CA ILE A 103 14.00 -26.36 16.07
C ILE A 103 13.42 -26.30 17.51
N GLY A 104 14.25 -26.31 18.54
CA GLY A 104 13.86 -26.40 19.96
C GLY A 104 12.72 -25.48 20.37
N PRO A 105 12.74 -24.18 20.01
CA PRO A 105 11.72 -23.20 20.44
C PRO A 105 10.28 -23.55 20.05
N ILE A 106 10.07 -24.28 18.95
CA ILE A 106 8.73 -24.66 18.47
C ILE A 106 8.44 -26.17 18.66
N ARG A 107 9.39 -26.96 19.16
CA ARG A 107 9.23 -28.42 19.33
C ARG A 107 8.01 -28.75 20.17
N GLY A 108 7.81 -28.06 21.29
CA GLY A 108 6.67 -28.28 22.16
C GLY A 108 5.31 -28.02 21.51
N GLU A 109 5.23 -27.08 20.57
CA GLU A 109 4.00 -26.84 19.78
C GLU A 109 3.80 -27.92 18.72
N LEU A 110 4.86 -28.38 18.05
CA LEU A 110 4.77 -29.51 17.12
C LEU A 110 4.28 -30.79 17.83
N ASP A 111 4.76 -31.08 19.04
CA ASP A 111 4.30 -32.22 19.83
C ASP A 111 2.82 -32.11 20.22
N LYS A 112 2.34 -30.91 20.54
CA LYS A 112 0.92 -30.66 20.83
C LYS A 112 0.05 -30.82 19.56
N ILE A 113 0.54 -30.40 18.38
CA ILE A 113 -0.16 -30.62 17.13
C ILE A 113 -0.27 -32.11 16.83
N ALA A 114 0.82 -32.88 17.02
CA ALA A 114 0.83 -34.30 16.82
C ALA A 114 -0.12 -35.07 17.76
N ALA A 115 -0.40 -34.51 18.95
CA ALA A 115 -1.30 -35.10 19.95
C ALA A 115 -2.80 -34.77 19.71
N ILE A 116 -3.16 -33.94 18.74
CA ILE A 116 -4.56 -33.59 18.43
C ILE A 116 -5.35 -34.87 18.09
N SER A 117 -6.50 -35.09 18.74
CA SER A 117 -7.32 -36.29 18.58
C SER A 117 -8.77 -36.02 18.17
N SER A 118 -9.17 -34.73 18.10
CA SER A 118 -10.52 -34.32 17.72
C SER A 118 -10.50 -33.03 16.89
N ILE A 119 -11.61 -32.73 16.23
CA ILE A 119 -11.82 -31.45 15.52
C ILE A 119 -11.86 -30.29 16.51
N GLU A 120 -12.44 -30.47 17.69
CA GLU A 120 -12.42 -29.48 18.76
C GLU A 120 -10.99 -29.07 19.13
N GLU A 121 -10.10 -30.06 19.39
CA GLU A 121 -8.69 -29.80 19.70
C GLU A 121 -7.97 -29.15 18.52
N LEU A 122 -8.26 -29.54 17.27
CA LEU A 122 -7.72 -28.93 16.07
C LEU A 122 -8.12 -27.46 15.99
N SER A 123 -9.41 -27.16 16.08
CA SER A 123 -9.93 -25.79 16.01
C SER A 123 -9.36 -24.90 17.11
N HIS A 124 -9.30 -25.39 18.35
CA HIS A 124 -8.67 -24.70 19.46
C HIS A 124 -7.17 -24.42 19.19
N ARG A 125 -6.45 -25.41 18.65
CA ARG A 125 -5.02 -25.26 18.34
C ARG A 125 -4.79 -24.26 17.22
N ILE A 126 -5.62 -24.24 16.18
CA ILE A 126 -5.58 -23.23 15.12
C ILE A 126 -5.72 -21.83 15.74
N GLY A 127 -6.76 -21.60 16.55
CA GLY A 127 -6.95 -20.31 17.21
C GLY A 127 -5.78 -19.91 18.12
N ARG A 128 -5.25 -20.85 18.90
CA ARG A 128 -4.10 -20.60 19.77
C ARG A 128 -2.83 -20.20 19.00
N LEU A 129 -2.57 -20.84 17.88
CA LEU A 129 -1.43 -20.52 17.03
C LEU A 129 -1.62 -19.20 16.28
N GLN A 130 -2.85 -18.89 15.84
CA GLN A 130 -3.18 -17.58 15.25
C GLN A 130 -2.92 -16.45 16.23
N ARG A 131 -3.28 -16.61 17.50
CA ARG A 131 -2.95 -15.63 18.55
C ARG A 131 -1.44 -15.39 18.68
N HIS A 132 -0.62 -16.37 18.32
CA HIS A 132 0.84 -16.29 18.33
C HIS A 132 1.44 -15.87 16.98
N GLY A 133 0.65 -15.41 16.01
CA GLY A 133 1.12 -14.95 14.70
C GLY A 133 1.25 -16.04 13.63
N VAL A 134 0.77 -17.27 13.89
CA VAL A 134 0.77 -18.33 12.89
C VAL A 134 -0.50 -18.26 12.05
N GLY A 135 -0.38 -18.17 10.73
CA GLY A 135 -1.53 -18.10 9.84
C GLY A 135 -2.44 -19.35 9.95
N GLY A 136 -3.74 -19.13 10.10
CA GLY A 136 -4.76 -20.18 10.25
C GLY A 136 -5.57 -20.46 8.99
N LEU A 137 -6.70 -21.11 9.18
CA LEU A 137 -7.66 -21.44 8.13
C LEU A 137 -8.39 -20.21 7.62
N PHE A 138 -8.76 -19.31 8.54
CA PHE A 138 -9.35 -18.00 8.27
C PHE A 138 -8.37 -16.92 8.69
N GLY A 139 -8.18 -15.88 7.86
CA GLY A 139 -7.60 -14.62 8.29
C GLY A 139 -8.66 -13.78 9.01
N PHE A 140 -8.25 -12.92 9.93
CA PHE A 140 -9.15 -11.94 10.55
C PHE A 140 -8.42 -10.66 10.90
N TYR A 141 -9.17 -9.56 10.94
CA TYR A 141 -8.71 -8.24 11.36
C TYR A 141 -9.91 -7.47 11.94
N VAL A 142 -9.63 -6.41 12.68
CA VAL A 142 -10.66 -5.49 13.21
C VAL A 142 -10.65 -4.23 12.36
N ASP A 143 -11.83 -3.85 11.87
CA ASP A 143 -12.02 -2.62 11.10
C ASP A 143 -13.41 -2.06 11.38
N THR A 144 -13.68 -0.86 10.87
CA THR A 144 -15.02 -0.26 10.92
C THR A 144 -16.03 -1.16 10.19
N ASP A 145 -17.27 -1.17 10.71
CA ASP A 145 -18.39 -1.76 9.98
C ASP A 145 -18.68 -0.94 8.74
N ALA A 146 -18.46 -1.50 7.55
CA ALA A 146 -18.63 -0.77 6.31
C ALA A 146 -20.05 -0.20 6.10
N LYS A 147 -21.11 -0.69 6.79
CA LYS A 147 -22.47 -0.12 6.72
C LYS A 147 -22.86 0.72 7.93
N GLN A 148 -22.03 0.72 8.97
CA GLN A 148 -22.20 1.53 10.17
C GLN A 148 -20.82 1.94 10.70
N SER A 149 -20.15 2.91 10.03
CA SER A 149 -18.75 3.30 10.19
C SER A 149 -18.38 3.84 11.58
N ASP A 150 -19.35 4.04 12.48
CA ASP A 150 -19.13 4.49 13.87
C ASP A 150 -18.90 3.35 14.87
N ARG A 151 -18.78 2.10 14.41
CA ARG A 151 -18.45 0.93 15.22
C ARG A 151 -17.38 0.05 14.56
N TYR A 152 -16.67 -0.74 15.37
CA TYR A 152 -15.73 -1.75 14.91
C TYR A 152 -16.37 -3.13 14.87
N LEU A 153 -15.98 -3.96 13.89
CA LEU A 153 -16.30 -5.38 13.80
C LEU A 153 -15.04 -6.20 13.48
N VAL A 154 -15.11 -7.50 13.73
CA VAL A 154 -14.15 -8.46 13.19
C VAL A 154 -14.54 -8.82 11.76
N HIS A 155 -13.57 -8.75 10.86
CA HIS A 155 -13.70 -9.16 9.47
C HIS A 155 -12.95 -10.47 9.26
N LEU A 156 -13.59 -11.48 8.66
CA LEU A 156 -13.00 -12.76 8.30
C LEU A 156 -12.70 -12.81 6.80
N ALA A 157 -11.52 -13.34 6.47
CA ALA A 157 -11.07 -13.51 5.10
C ALA A 157 -10.55 -14.94 4.85
N GLN A 158 -10.60 -15.37 3.59
CA GLN A 158 -10.00 -16.62 3.14
C GLN A 158 -8.50 -16.63 3.42
N SER A 159 -7.97 -17.81 3.83
CA SER A 159 -6.57 -18.00 4.17
C SER A 159 -6.17 -19.48 4.00
N GLY A 160 -5.06 -19.92 4.55
CA GLY A 160 -4.70 -21.34 4.69
C GLY A 160 -3.82 -21.91 3.58
N ILE A 161 -3.39 -21.08 2.62
CA ILE A 161 -2.47 -21.48 1.53
C ILE A 161 -1.08 -20.88 1.74
N GLY A 162 -0.05 -21.50 1.17
CA GLY A 162 1.36 -21.08 1.31
C GLY A 162 1.92 -20.43 0.05
N LEU A 163 1.30 -20.61 -1.13
CA LEU A 163 1.63 -19.89 -2.35
C LEU A 163 0.87 -18.55 -2.41
N PRO A 164 1.33 -17.58 -3.22
CA PRO A 164 0.83 -16.19 -3.16
C PRO A 164 -0.66 -16.01 -3.43
N ASP A 165 -1.24 -16.82 -4.29
CA ASP A 165 -2.64 -16.71 -4.72
C ASP A 165 -3.19 -18.07 -5.13
N GLU A 166 -4.53 -18.23 -5.16
CA GLU A 166 -5.22 -19.45 -5.55
C GLU A 166 -4.84 -19.92 -6.98
N SER A 167 -4.59 -18.98 -7.87
CA SER A 167 -4.21 -19.26 -9.26
C SER A 167 -2.91 -20.07 -9.39
N TYR A 168 -2.00 -19.94 -8.42
CA TYR A 168 -0.77 -20.74 -8.37
C TYR A 168 -1.04 -22.24 -8.22
N TYR A 169 -2.17 -22.63 -7.63
CA TYR A 169 -2.55 -24.03 -7.43
C TYR A 169 -3.22 -24.66 -8.65
N ARG A 170 -3.84 -23.86 -9.55
CA ARG A 170 -4.66 -24.36 -10.66
C ARG A 170 -4.09 -24.07 -12.05
N GLU A 171 -3.35 -22.96 -12.26
CA GLU A 171 -2.91 -22.57 -13.60
C GLU A 171 -1.62 -23.28 -14.01
N ASP A 172 -1.57 -23.76 -15.27
CA ASP A 172 -0.43 -24.51 -15.80
C ASP A 172 0.86 -23.69 -15.84
N LYS A 173 0.75 -22.37 -16.04
CA LYS A 173 1.91 -21.47 -16.03
C LYS A 173 2.69 -21.49 -14.71
N HIS A 174 2.06 -21.91 -13.59
CA HIS A 174 2.66 -22.02 -12.26
C HIS A 174 3.07 -23.45 -11.88
N ALA A 175 3.03 -24.41 -12.81
CA ALA A 175 3.34 -25.82 -12.50
C ALA A 175 4.77 -26.00 -11.92
N GLN A 176 5.76 -25.27 -12.44
CA GLN A 176 7.13 -25.32 -11.94
C GLN A 176 7.23 -24.75 -10.52
N THR A 177 6.52 -23.65 -10.24
CA THR A 177 6.49 -23.04 -8.90
C THR A 177 5.87 -23.98 -7.88
N ARG A 178 4.78 -24.71 -8.23
CA ARG A 178 4.19 -25.74 -7.36
C ARG A 178 5.16 -26.86 -7.05
N ALA A 179 5.89 -27.35 -8.06
CA ALA A 179 6.89 -28.39 -7.86
C ALA A 179 8.03 -27.93 -6.93
N SER A 180 8.51 -26.71 -7.11
CA SER A 180 9.52 -26.11 -6.23
C SER A 180 9.00 -25.88 -4.81
N TYR A 181 7.72 -25.49 -4.68
CA TYR A 181 7.06 -25.35 -3.38
C TYR A 181 6.99 -26.68 -2.63
N GLN A 182 6.59 -27.76 -3.29
CA GLN A 182 6.56 -29.09 -2.68
C GLN A 182 7.95 -29.53 -2.19
N GLN A 183 9.00 -29.29 -2.97
CA GLN A 183 10.39 -29.58 -2.56
C GLN A 183 10.81 -28.75 -1.34
N HIS A 184 10.43 -27.47 -1.31
CA HIS A 184 10.66 -26.59 -0.16
C HIS A 184 9.98 -27.13 1.11
N VAL A 185 8.72 -27.49 1.03
CA VAL A 185 7.96 -28.04 2.17
C VAL A 185 8.61 -29.34 2.66
N GLU A 186 9.01 -30.24 1.75
CA GLU A 186 9.75 -31.48 2.08
C GLU A 186 11.07 -31.17 2.81
N LYS A 187 11.83 -30.20 2.31
CA LYS A 187 13.10 -29.81 2.91
C LYS A 187 12.90 -29.24 4.32
N MET A 188 11.90 -28.42 4.52
CA MET A 188 11.57 -27.83 5.83
C MET A 188 11.16 -28.91 6.84
N PHE A 189 10.35 -29.88 6.46
CA PHE A 189 10.03 -31.03 7.33
C PHE A 189 11.24 -31.90 7.63
N THR A 190 12.14 -32.08 6.66
CA THR A 190 13.42 -32.80 6.85
C THR A 190 14.29 -32.10 7.91
N LEU A 191 14.46 -30.77 7.80
CA LEU A 191 15.18 -29.94 8.77
C LEU A 191 14.55 -30.02 10.18
N ALA A 192 13.22 -30.11 10.23
CA ALA A 192 12.48 -30.27 11.48
C ALA A 192 12.60 -31.70 12.09
N GLY A 193 13.24 -32.65 11.37
CA GLY A 193 13.50 -34.02 11.84
C GLY A 193 12.34 -34.98 11.63
N PHE A 194 11.50 -34.79 10.62
CA PHE A 194 10.45 -35.73 10.24
C PHE A 194 10.98 -36.73 9.22
N ASP A 195 10.83 -38.02 9.49
CA ASP A 195 11.28 -39.11 8.60
C ASP A 195 10.38 -39.29 7.36
N ASP A 196 9.12 -38.83 7.43
CA ASP A 196 8.08 -38.89 6.41
C ASP A 196 7.90 -37.57 5.65
N ALA A 197 8.96 -36.77 5.53
CA ALA A 197 8.91 -35.40 5.00
C ALA A 197 8.31 -35.31 3.58
N ALA A 198 8.63 -36.21 2.68
CA ALA A 198 8.09 -36.23 1.32
C ALA A 198 6.57 -36.48 1.28
N GLU A 199 6.07 -37.42 2.11
CA GLU A 199 4.64 -37.70 2.24
C GLU A 199 3.91 -36.44 2.84
N ARG A 200 4.49 -35.80 3.85
CA ARG A 200 3.96 -34.57 4.45
C ARG A 200 3.88 -33.46 3.44
N ALA A 201 4.90 -33.26 2.63
CA ALA A 201 4.91 -32.22 1.59
C ALA A 201 3.81 -32.45 0.54
N GLN A 202 3.58 -33.72 0.16
CA GLN A 202 2.47 -34.07 -0.73
C GLN A 202 1.12 -33.78 -0.09
N ILE A 203 0.91 -34.14 1.18
CA ILE A 203 -0.32 -33.86 1.94
C ILE A 203 -0.59 -32.35 2.01
N VAL A 204 0.42 -31.55 2.31
CA VAL A 204 0.30 -30.08 2.36
C VAL A 204 -0.15 -29.54 1.01
N LEU A 205 0.53 -29.90 -0.09
CA LEU A 205 0.18 -29.41 -1.43
C LEU A 205 -1.24 -29.83 -1.85
N GLU A 206 -1.63 -31.07 -1.57
CA GLU A 206 -2.97 -31.58 -1.89
C GLU A 206 -4.06 -30.87 -1.08
N LEU A 207 -3.82 -30.61 0.21
CA LEU A 207 -4.79 -29.92 1.07
C LEU A 207 -4.91 -28.45 0.72
N GLU A 208 -3.79 -27.76 0.49
CA GLU A 208 -3.79 -26.37 0.06
C GLU A 208 -4.40 -26.20 -1.34
N THR A 209 -4.20 -27.15 -2.25
CA THR A 209 -4.88 -27.18 -3.57
C THR A 209 -6.40 -27.29 -3.39
N ALA A 210 -6.86 -28.14 -2.47
CA ALA A 210 -8.27 -28.27 -2.18
C ALA A 210 -8.84 -26.98 -1.55
N LEU A 211 -8.12 -26.33 -0.63
CA LEU A 211 -8.50 -25.03 -0.06
C LEU A 211 -8.55 -23.94 -1.12
N ALA A 212 -7.52 -23.84 -1.97
CA ALA A 212 -7.44 -22.89 -3.07
C ALA A 212 -8.61 -23.02 -4.05
N GLY A 213 -9.15 -24.24 -4.23
CA GLY A 213 -10.37 -24.47 -5.01
C GLY A 213 -11.64 -23.81 -4.47
N HIS A 214 -11.64 -23.39 -3.21
CA HIS A 214 -12.72 -22.62 -2.57
C HIS A 214 -12.43 -21.13 -2.46
N HIS A 215 -11.19 -20.68 -2.73
CA HIS A 215 -10.83 -19.27 -2.70
C HIS A 215 -11.54 -18.49 -3.80
N TRP A 216 -11.84 -17.25 -3.53
CA TRP A 216 -12.23 -16.28 -4.53
C TRP A 216 -10.97 -15.69 -5.17
N ASP A 217 -11.06 -15.38 -6.46
CA ASP A 217 -10.01 -14.66 -7.18
C ASP A 217 -9.82 -13.23 -6.68
N VAL A 218 -8.72 -12.60 -7.10
CA VAL A 218 -8.33 -11.25 -6.65
C VAL A 218 -9.32 -10.17 -7.06
N VAL A 219 -9.99 -10.28 -8.22
CA VAL A 219 -10.99 -9.31 -8.68
C VAL A 219 -12.22 -9.36 -7.79
N ARG A 220 -12.73 -10.57 -7.55
CA ARG A 220 -13.93 -10.78 -6.74
C ARG A 220 -13.72 -10.37 -5.26
N ARG A 221 -12.51 -10.59 -4.73
CA ARG A 221 -12.17 -10.24 -3.33
C ARG A 221 -12.14 -8.74 -3.05
N ARG A 222 -11.88 -7.90 -4.04
CA ARG A 222 -11.84 -6.46 -3.86
C ARG A 222 -13.20 -5.77 -3.95
N ASP A 223 -14.26 -6.47 -4.36
CA ASP A 223 -15.61 -5.91 -4.44
C ASP A 223 -16.23 -5.78 -3.04
N ALA A 224 -16.35 -4.53 -2.57
CA ALA A 224 -16.86 -4.21 -1.24
C ALA A 224 -18.30 -4.68 -0.99
N ASP A 225 -19.15 -4.73 -2.04
CA ASP A 225 -20.53 -5.24 -1.91
C ASP A 225 -20.56 -6.76 -1.74
N LEU A 226 -19.70 -7.49 -2.47
CA LEU A 226 -19.61 -8.94 -2.40
C LEU A 226 -18.98 -9.42 -1.09
N THR A 227 -18.02 -8.66 -0.56
CA THR A 227 -17.27 -9.05 0.64
C THR A 227 -17.91 -8.58 1.95
N TYR A 228 -18.95 -7.79 1.91
CA TYR A 228 -19.72 -7.42 3.10
C TYR A 228 -20.86 -8.40 3.37
N ASN A 229 -20.62 -9.39 4.20
CA ASN A 229 -21.64 -10.35 4.64
C ASN A 229 -21.65 -10.38 6.17
N LEU A 230 -22.48 -9.52 6.78
CA LEU A 230 -22.65 -9.46 8.23
C LEU A 230 -23.37 -10.71 8.71
N MET A 231 -22.78 -11.38 9.68
CA MET A 231 -23.32 -12.59 10.31
C MET A 231 -23.20 -12.50 11.83
N THR A 232 -24.14 -13.07 12.54
CA THR A 232 -23.95 -13.43 13.94
C THR A 232 -22.99 -14.62 14.05
N ILE A 233 -22.36 -14.81 15.22
CA ILE A 233 -21.49 -15.98 15.45
C ILE A 233 -22.26 -17.29 15.27
N ALA A 234 -23.57 -17.33 15.57
CA ALA A 234 -24.40 -18.51 15.36
C ALA A 234 -24.54 -18.82 13.85
N GLU A 235 -24.83 -17.82 13.02
CA GLU A 235 -24.92 -18.00 11.56
C GLU A 235 -23.57 -18.41 10.95
N PHE A 236 -22.46 -17.87 11.45
CA PHE A 236 -21.13 -18.32 11.07
C PHE A 236 -20.89 -19.78 11.43
N THR A 237 -21.22 -20.18 12.67
CA THR A 237 -21.09 -21.56 13.14
C THR A 237 -21.92 -22.53 12.29
N ASP A 238 -23.15 -22.14 11.94
CA ASP A 238 -24.02 -22.92 11.06
C ASP A 238 -23.44 -23.05 9.65
N SER A 239 -22.83 -21.99 9.12
CA SER A 239 -22.17 -21.98 7.80
C SER A 239 -20.85 -22.77 7.76
N ALA A 240 -20.17 -22.85 8.90
CA ALA A 240 -18.90 -23.54 9.09
C ALA A 240 -19.09 -24.97 9.67
N THR A 241 -20.18 -25.64 9.33
CA THR A 241 -20.51 -27.00 9.86
C THR A 241 -19.34 -27.96 9.69
N GLY A 242 -18.82 -28.45 10.81
CA GLY A 242 -17.64 -29.33 10.83
C GLY A 242 -16.37 -28.66 11.36
N PHE A 243 -16.34 -27.35 11.50
CA PHE A 243 -15.35 -26.59 12.25
C PHE A 243 -15.92 -26.20 13.61
N ASP A 244 -15.15 -26.33 14.67
CA ASP A 244 -15.58 -25.98 16.01
C ASP A 244 -15.23 -24.50 16.30
N ALA A 245 -16.21 -23.61 16.02
CA ALA A 245 -16.02 -22.18 16.17
C ALA A 245 -15.77 -21.77 17.63
N ASP A 246 -16.46 -22.39 18.60
CA ASP A 246 -16.28 -22.05 20.02
C ASP A 246 -14.90 -22.45 20.52
N ALA A 247 -14.42 -23.63 20.13
CA ALA A 247 -13.07 -24.06 20.45
C ALA A 247 -12.02 -23.14 19.81
N TRP A 248 -12.21 -22.73 18.56
CA TRP A 248 -11.36 -21.76 17.87
C TRP A 248 -11.28 -20.42 18.59
N LEU A 249 -12.44 -19.84 18.97
CA LEU A 249 -12.51 -18.60 19.74
C LEU A 249 -11.83 -18.74 21.10
N GLY A 250 -12.02 -19.87 21.78
CA GLY A 250 -11.29 -20.18 23.02
C GLY A 250 -9.77 -20.20 22.84
N GLY A 251 -9.30 -20.72 21.69
CA GLY A 251 -7.89 -20.68 21.28
C GLY A 251 -7.37 -19.26 21.04
N LEU A 252 -8.16 -18.40 20.43
CA LEU A 252 -7.87 -16.96 20.25
C LEU A 252 -7.88 -16.18 21.59
N GLY A 253 -8.44 -16.75 22.67
CA GLY A 253 -8.55 -16.11 23.98
C GLY A 253 -9.79 -15.20 24.11
N THR A 254 -10.85 -15.46 23.34
CA THR A 254 -12.09 -14.71 23.34
C THR A 254 -13.31 -15.65 23.32
N THR A 255 -14.53 -15.08 23.29
CA THR A 255 -15.80 -15.82 23.20
C THR A 255 -16.71 -15.22 22.15
N GLY A 256 -17.68 -16.01 21.66
CA GLY A 256 -18.68 -15.56 20.71
C GLY A 256 -19.65 -14.49 21.22
N ASP A 257 -19.79 -14.35 22.54
CA ASP A 257 -20.73 -13.40 23.16
C ASP A 257 -20.18 -11.96 23.26
N SER A 258 -18.90 -11.75 22.93
CA SER A 258 -18.23 -10.46 23.07
C SER A 258 -17.69 -9.96 21.73
N THR A 259 -16.42 -10.23 21.45
CA THR A 259 -15.68 -9.73 20.28
C THR A 259 -16.24 -10.22 18.96
N PHE A 260 -16.79 -11.44 18.92
CA PHE A 260 -17.31 -12.10 17.72
C PHE A 260 -18.84 -12.21 17.68
N ALA A 261 -19.58 -11.44 18.48
CA ALA A 261 -21.05 -11.49 18.47
C ALA A 261 -21.64 -11.25 17.07
N GLU A 262 -21.10 -10.29 16.36
CA GLU A 262 -21.33 -10.01 14.94
C GLU A 262 -19.96 -9.94 14.22
N ILE A 263 -19.89 -10.49 13.03
CA ILE A 263 -18.69 -10.53 12.21
C ILE A 263 -19.03 -10.28 10.74
N VAL A 264 -18.11 -9.69 9.99
CA VAL A 264 -18.21 -9.57 8.54
C VAL A 264 -17.44 -10.71 7.89
N VAL A 265 -18.12 -11.57 7.16
CA VAL A 265 -17.49 -12.69 6.44
C VAL A 265 -17.25 -12.30 4.99
N GLY A 266 -15.98 -12.08 4.62
CA GLY A 266 -15.61 -11.64 3.27
C GLY A 266 -15.97 -12.66 2.19
N GLN A 267 -15.75 -13.95 2.45
CA GLN A 267 -15.97 -15.01 1.47
C GLN A 267 -16.79 -16.18 2.09
N PRO A 268 -18.12 -16.06 2.14
CA PRO A 268 -18.97 -17.10 2.78
C PRO A 268 -18.83 -18.49 2.17
N SER A 269 -18.68 -18.58 0.84
CA SER A 269 -18.51 -19.88 0.17
C SER A 269 -17.16 -20.54 0.48
N PHE A 270 -16.12 -19.75 0.79
CA PHE A 270 -14.86 -20.30 1.28
C PHE A 270 -15.03 -20.90 2.68
N VAL A 271 -15.74 -20.21 3.57
CA VAL A 271 -15.99 -20.71 4.94
C VAL A 271 -16.64 -22.07 4.91
N SER A 272 -17.75 -22.24 4.16
CA SER A 272 -18.44 -23.52 4.04
C SER A 272 -17.59 -24.59 3.36
N GLY A 273 -16.87 -24.26 2.29
CA GLY A 273 -15.98 -25.20 1.61
C GLY A 273 -14.81 -25.66 2.47
N ALA A 274 -14.17 -24.76 3.20
CA ALA A 274 -13.10 -25.11 4.13
C ALA A 274 -13.59 -26.00 5.29
N ALA A 275 -14.78 -25.73 5.83
CA ALA A 275 -15.41 -26.55 6.86
C ALA A 275 -15.75 -27.96 6.35
N GLU A 276 -16.24 -28.11 5.12
CA GLU A 276 -16.44 -29.39 4.47
C GLU A 276 -15.13 -30.19 4.35
N LEU A 277 -14.03 -29.53 4.01
CA LEU A 277 -12.72 -30.17 3.94
C LEU A 277 -12.27 -30.69 5.31
N ILE A 278 -12.56 -29.98 6.40
CA ILE A 278 -12.21 -30.43 7.76
C ILE A 278 -12.85 -31.78 8.09
N THR A 279 -14.09 -32.01 7.68
CA THR A 279 -14.81 -33.25 7.95
C THR A 279 -14.51 -34.35 6.94
N SER A 280 -14.22 -34.01 5.69
CA SER A 280 -13.99 -34.98 4.62
C SER A 280 -12.55 -35.49 4.54
N ARG A 281 -11.59 -34.80 5.15
CA ARG A 281 -10.18 -35.18 5.17
C ARG A 281 -9.78 -35.79 6.51
N PRO A 282 -8.86 -36.77 6.53
CA PRO A 282 -8.34 -37.35 7.77
C PRO A 282 -7.70 -36.30 8.68
N LEU A 283 -7.96 -36.37 9.99
CA LEU A 283 -7.38 -35.47 10.99
C LEU A 283 -5.85 -35.38 10.91
N ALA A 284 -5.17 -36.48 10.60
CA ALA A 284 -3.71 -36.55 10.42
C ALA A 284 -3.22 -35.61 9.30
N GLN A 285 -4.01 -35.37 8.25
CA GLN A 285 -3.65 -34.41 7.21
C GLN A 285 -3.69 -32.97 7.73
N TRP A 286 -4.67 -32.65 8.57
CA TRP A 286 -4.77 -31.34 9.22
C TRP A 286 -3.66 -31.12 10.26
N GLN A 287 -3.24 -32.16 10.99
CA GLN A 287 -2.06 -32.09 11.85
C GLN A 287 -0.80 -31.77 11.03
N THR A 288 -0.64 -32.40 9.87
CA THR A 288 0.48 -32.14 8.94
C THR A 288 0.44 -30.71 8.41
N TRP A 289 -0.72 -30.24 7.95
CA TRP A 289 -0.90 -28.88 7.48
C TRP A 289 -0.62 -27.85 8.59
N LEU A 290 -1.13 -28.06 9.79
CA LEU A 290 -0.91 -27.13 10.91
C LEU A 290 0.57 -27.12 11.35
N SER A 291 1.25 -28.26 11.29
CA SER A 291 2.70 -28.34 11.51
C SER A 291 3.47 -27.54 10.46
N TRP A 292 3.05 -27.62 9.19
CA TRP A 292 3.59 -26.80 8.11
C TRP A 292 3.37 -25.31 8.37
N ARG A 293 2.16 -24.90 8.73
CA ARG A 293 1.84 -23.49 9.04
C ARG A 293 2.75 -22.94 10.16
N LEU A 294 2.98 -23.73 11.19
CA LEU A 294 3.89 -23.35 12.29
C LEU A 294 5.34 -23.24 11.81
N LEU A 295 5.84 -24.23 11.06
CA LEU A 295 7.20 -24.23 10.50
C LEU A 295 7.42 -23.02 9.58
N HIS A 296 6.49 -22.76 8.68
CA HIS A 296 6.55 -21.64 7.75
C HIS A 296 6.58 -20.28 8.48
N SER A 297 5.68 -20.07 9.43
CA SER A 297 5.63 -18.81 10.20
C SER A 297 6.88 -18.59 11.07
N ALA A 298 7.47 -19.66 11.58
CA ALA A 298 8.65 -19.59 12.43
C ALA A 298 9.99 -19.52 11.65
N ALA A 299 9.99 -19.90 10.36
CA ALA A 299 11.21 -20.14 9.57
C ALA A 299 12.21 -18.97 9.62
N GLY A 300 11.76 -17.72 9.57
CA GLY A 300 12.61 -16.52 9.61
C GLY A 300 13.27 -16.26 10.97
N TYR A 301 12.85 -16.97 12.02
CA TYR A 301 13.25 -16.79 13.42
C TYR A 301 13.94 -18.03 14.02
N LEU A 302 14.10 -19.10 13.24
CA LEU A 302 14.80 -20.31 13.63
C LEU A 302 16.28 -20.25 13.21
N SER A 303 17.01 -21.38 13.36
CA SER A 303 18.42 -21.48 12.96
C SER A 303 18.64 -21.18 11.47
N SER A 304 19.87 -20.84 11.14
CA SER A 304 20.29 -20.42 9.79
C SER A 304 19.84 -21.36 8.70
N GLU A 305 19.80 -22.68 8.95
CA GLU A 305 19.34 -23.70 7.98
C GLU A 305 17.87 -23.47 7.54
N PHE A 306 16.98 -23.11 8.47
CA PHE A 306 15.57 -22.81 8.16
C PHE A 306 15.44 -21.48 7.45
N VAL A 307 16.19 -20.48 7.88
CA VAL A 307 16.22 -19.15 7.25
C VAL A 307 16.67 -19.25 5.80
N ASP A 308 17.76 -20.00 5.53
CA ASP A 308 18.34 -20.16 4.20
C ASP A 308 17.38 -20.93 3.28
N GLU A 309 16.74 -21.99 3.78
CA GLU A 309 15.76 -22.76 3.00
C GLU A 309 14.49 -21.91 2.69
N ASN A 310 14.00 -21.15 3.67
CA ASN A 310 12.87 -20.25 3.47
C ASN A 310 13.19 -19.18 2.40
N PHE A 311 14.40 -18.61 2.45
CA PHE A 311 14.85 -17.66 1.44
C PHE A 311 15.02 -18.34 0.06
N ALA A 312 15.52 -19.57 0.00
CA ALA A 312 15.71 -20.27 -1.27
C ALA A 312 14.40 -20.40 -2.07
N PHE A 313 13.26 -20.55 -1.38
CA PHE A 313 11.97 -20.57 -2.05
C PHE A 313 11.32 -19.21 -2.15
N TYR A 314 10.99 -18.55 -1.02
CA TYR A 314 10.21 -17.32 -1.01
C TYR A 314 10.99 -16.09 -1.51
N GLY A 315 12.30 -16.08 -1.32
CA GLY A 315 13.17 -15.03 -1.86
C GLY A 315 13.62 -15.35 -3.29
N ARG A 316 14.42 -16.41 -3.46
CA ARG A 316 15.08 -16.68 -4.75
C ARG A 316 14.10 -17.20 -5.80
N THR A 317 13.31 -18.22 -5.49
CA THR A 317 12.42 -18.84 -6.49
C THR A 317 11.24 -17.97 -6.85
N LEU A 318 10.55 -17.39 -5.85
CA LEU A 318 9.33 -16.59 -6.10
C LEU A 318 9.61 -15.16 -6.57
N THR A 319 10.68 -14.51 -6.09
CA THR A 319 10.92 -13.10 -6.38
C THR A 319 12.18 -12.81 -7.18
N GLY A 320 13.06 -13.82 -7.34
CA GLY A 320 14.30 -13.69 -8.09
C GLY A 320 15.42 -12.97 -7.33
N ALA A 321 15.29 -12.67 -6.03
CA ALA A 321 16.38 -12.14 -5.21
C ALA A 321 17.54 -13.15 -5.15
N GLU A 322 18.78 -12.67 -5.27
CA GLU A 322 19.96 -13.54 -5.38
C GLU A 322 20.59 -13.85 -4.02
N SER A 323 20.49 -12.93 -3.06
CA SER A 323 20.97 -13.08 -1.69
C SER A 323 19.92 -12.67 -0.68
N ILE A 324 20.00 -13.22 0.52
CA ILE A 324 19.15 -12.80 1.64
C ILE A 324 19.58 -11.40 2.11
N ARG A 325 18.61 -10.58 2.52
CA ARG A 325 18.88 -9.27 3.13
C ARG A 325 19.76 -9.40 4.37
N ASP A 326 20.65 -8.44 4.57
CA ASP A 326 21.49 -8.35 5.76
C ASP A 326 20.71 -8.60 7.03
N ARG A 327 21.32 -9.28 8.00
CA ARG A 327 20.64 -9.63 9.26
C ARG A 327 20.14 -8.40 10.01
N TRP A 328 20.91 -7.32 10.03
CA TRP A 328 20.50 -6.09 10.68
C TRP A 328 19.22 -5.49 10.08
N LYS A 329 19.04 -5.54 8.74
CA LYS A 329 17.83 -5.09 8.06
C LYS A 329 16.61 -5.92 8.47
N ARG A 330 16.78 -7.24 8.56
CA ARG A 330 15.72 -8.15 9.03
C ARG A 330 15.40 -7.94 10.52
N GLY A 331 16.42 -7.61 11.32
CA GLY A 331 16.25 -7.26 12.74
C GLY A 331 15.53 -5.93 12.93
N VAL A 332 15.80 -4.94 12.10
CA VAL A 332 15.03 -3.68 12.03
C VAL A 332 13.57 -3.96 11.72
N ALA A 333 13.29 -4.73 10.67
CA ALA A 333 11.92 -5.08 10.29
C ALA A 333 11.16 -5.79 11.43
N PHE A 334 11.82 -6.73 12.14
CA PHE A 334 11.22 -7.39 13.28
C PHE A 334 10.85 -6.43 14.43
N VAL A 335 11.71 -5.44 14.73
CA VAL A 335 11.41 -4.41 15.73
C VAL A 335 10.27 -3.50 15.28
N GLU A 336 10.24 -3.13 13.99
CA GLU A 336 9.16 -2.30 13.42
C GLU A 336 7.82 -3.03 13.45
N ASP A 337 7.77 -4.32 13.13
CA ASP A 337 6.56 -5.13 13.23
C ASP A 337 6.03 -5.20 14.68
N ALA A 338 6.93 -5.30 15.66
CA ALA A 338 6.55 -5.43 17.07
C ALA A 338 6.23 -4.08 17.75
N MET A 339 7.01 -3.02 17.46
CA MET A 339 6.96 -1.74 18.17
C MET A 339 7.13 -0.51 17.24
N GLY A 340 6.70 -0.59 15.99
CA GLY A 340 6.96 0.43 14.98
C GLY A 340 6.50 1.84 15.37
N PHE A 341 5.39 2.01 16.09
CA PHE A 341 4.95 3.34 16.54
C PHE A 341 5.81 3.92 17.67
N ALA A 342 6.42 3.08 18.52
CA ALA A 342 7.39 3.56 19.52
C ALA A 342 8.68 4.03 18.83
N VAL A 343 9.16 3.30 17.83
CA VAL A 343 10.28 3.71 16.97
C VAL A 343 9.91 4.97 16.19
N GLY A 344 8.70 5.03 15.62
CA GLY A 344 8.19 6.17 14.84
C GLY A 344 8.16 7.48 15.61
N LYS A 345 7.87 7.42 16.92
CA LYS A 345 7.95 8.59 17.79
C LYS A 345 9.37 9.17 17.84
N LEU A 346 10.37 8.31 17.99
CA LEU A 346 11.78 8.73 18.00
C LEU A 346 12.27 9.17 16.61
N TYR A 347 11.73 8.56 15.56
CA TYR A 347 12.03 8.93 14.17
C TYR A 347 11.56 10.34 13.86
N VAL A 348 10.34 10.70 14.21
CA VAL A 348 9.75 12.02 13.95
C VAL A 348 10.53 13.12 14.69
N ASP A 349 10.88 12.88 15.96
CA ASP A 349 11.66 13.84 16.76
C ASP A 349 13.00 14.21 16.11
N LYS A 350 13.58 13.30 15.29
CA LYS A 350 14.87 13.50 14.63
C LYS A 350 14.79 13.94 13.17
N HIS A 351 13.76 13.49 12.42
CA HIS A 351 13.77 13.51 10.96
C HIS A 351 12.58 14.24 10.32
N PHE A 352 11.62 14.78 11.10
CA PHE A 352 10.47 15.48 10.53
C PHE A 352 10.29 16.87 11.16
N GLY A 353 10.48 17.91 10.34
CA GLY A 353 10.35 19.30 10.78
C GLY A 353 8.97 19.91 10.53
N PRO A 354 8.61 21.00 11.23
CA PRO A 354 7.32 21.66 11.07
C PRO A 354 7.11 22.33 9.69
N GLU A 355 8.19 22.70 9.00
CA GLU A 355 8.13 23.33 7.66
C GLU A 355 7.56 22.39 6.61
N ALA A 356 7.98 21.11 6.61
CA ALA A 356 7.45 20.10 5.70
C ALA A 356 5.94 19.93 5.88
N LYS A 357 5.46 19.92 7.15
CA LYS A 357 4.03 19.81 7.43
C LYS A 357 3.24 20.99 6.87
N ALA A 358 3.69 22.22 7.11
CA ALA A 358 2.99 23.42 6.65
C ALA A 358 2.88 23.48 5.12
N ARG A 359 3.96 23.08 4.41
CA ARG A 359 3.97 23.03 2.95
C ARG A 359 3.04 21.95 2.40
N MET A 360 2.95 20.81 3.10
CA MET A 360 2.01 19.74 2.76
C MET A 360 0.55 20.16 2.97
N ASP A 361 0.25 20.86 4.05
CA ASP A 361 -1.10 21.42 4.29
C ASP A 361 -1.53 22.31 3.11
N GLU A 362 -0.64 23.18 2.62
CA GLU A 362 -0.90 24.05 1.44
C GLU A 362 -1.15 23.24 0.15
N LEU A 363 -0.35 22.20 -0.10
CA LEU A 363 -0.53 21.33 -1.27
C LEU A 363 -1.88 20.61 -1.23
N ILE A 364 -2.28 20.08 -0.06
CA ILE A 364 -3.56 19.40 0.12
C ILE A 364 -4.73 20.37 -0.11
N ASP A 365 -4.67 21.57 0.43
CA ASP A 365 -5.72 22.59 0.23
C ASP A 365 -5.89 22.92 -1.26
N ASN A 366 -4.80 23.07 -2.00
CA ASN A 366 -4.82 23.33 -3.44
C ASN A 366 -5.39 22.14 -4.24
N LEU A 367 -5.04 20.91 -3.84
CA LEU A 367 -5.57 19.71 -4.50
C LEU A 367 -7.05 19.50 -4.21
N VAL A 368 -7.50 19.72 -2.98
CA VAL A 368 -8.93 19.69 -2.62
C VAL A 368 -9.70 20.76 -3.40
N ALA A 369 -9.14 21.97 -3.55
CA ALA A 369 -9.75 23.02 -4.37
C ALA A 369 -9.84 22.63 -5.86
N ALA A 370 -8.80 21.98 -6.40
CA ALA A 370 -8.77 21.46 -7.76
C ALA A 370 -9.82 20.34 -7.96
N TYR A 371 -9.93 19.40 -7.03
CA TYR A 371 -10.99 18.36 -7.04
C TYR A 371 -12.38 18.98 -7.00
N ARG A 372 -12.60 19.96 -6.11
CA ARG A 372 -13.87 20.68 -6.00
C ARG A 372 -14.26 21.32 -7.32
N ARG A 373 -13.32 22.01 -7.96
CA ARG A 373 -13.53 22.63 -9.26
C ARG A 373 -13.88 21.59 -10.32
N ASN A 374 -13.07 20.56 -10.43
CA ASN A 374 -13.26 19.50 -11.44
C ASN A 374 -14.61 18.79 -11.28
N ILE A 375 -14.95 18.33 -10.07
CA ILE A 375 -16.23 17.68 -9.78
C ILE A 375 -17.41 18.60 -10.14
N SER A 376 -17.31 19.92 -9.86
CA SER A 376 -18.36 20.89 -10.18
C SER A 376 -18.60 21.06 -11.69
N GLU A 377 -17.56 20.85 -12.50
CA GLU A 377 -17.55 21.04 -13.94
C GLU A 377 -17.79 19.74 -14.73
N LEU A 378 -17.89 18.56 -14.08
CA LEU A 378 -18.12 17.27 -14.75
C LEU A 378 -19.46 17.26 -15.49
N ASP A 379 -19.39 17.15 -16.81
CA ASP A 379 -20.55 17.16 -17.70
C ASP A 379 -21.33 15.84 -17.74
N TRP A 380 -20.63 14.72 -17.48
CA TRP A 380 -21.22 13.38 -17.49
C TRP A 380 -21.98 13.03 -16.19
N MET A 381 -21.74 13.76 -15.08
CA MET A 381 -22.37 13.50 -13.79
C MET A 381 -23.55 14.44 -13.56
N THR A 382 -24.68 13.89 -13.10
CA THR A 382 -25.85 14.70 -12.76
C THR A 382 -25.59 15.66 -11.58
N PRO A 383 -26.28 16.81 -11.50
CA PRO A 383 -26.11 17.74 -10.38
C PRO A 383 -26.33 17.10 -9.00
N ALA A 384 -27.23 16.14 -8.88
CA ALA A 384 -27.52 15.47 -7.61
C ALA A 384 -26.36 14.61 -7.13
N THR A 385 -25.69 13.88 -8.04
CA THR A 385 -24.51 13.08 -7.69
C THR A 385 -23.30 13.96 -7.44
N ARG A 386 -23.12 15.04 -8.22
CA ARG A 386 -22.06 16.04 -7.98
C ARG A 386 -22.14 16.67 -6.58
N GLU A 387 -23.35 17.04 -6.13
CA GLU A 387 -23.55 17.58 -4.79
C GLU A 387 -23.07 16.60 -3.71
N LYS A 388 -23.42 15.31 -3.83
CA LYS A 388 -22.98 14.28 -2.89
C LYS A 388 -21.47 14.03 -2.94
N ALA A 389 -20.86 14.06 -4.14
CA ALA A 389 -19.42 13.95 -4.30
C ALA A 389 -18.69 15.12 -3.62
N LEU A 390 -19.21 16.35 -3.75
CA LEU A 390 -18.66 17.53 -3.09
C LEU A 390 -18.80 17.44 -1.57
N VAL A 391 -19.94 16.95 -1.05
CA VAL A 391 -20.12 16.71 0.38
C VAL A 391 -19.13 15.66 0.90
N LYS A 392 -18.88 14.61 0.13
CA LYS A 392 -17.86 13.61 0.49
C LYS A 392 -16.47 14.24 0.54
N LEU A 393 -16.10 15.03 -0.48
CA LEU A 393 -14.83 15.73 -0.52
C LEU A 393 -14.65 16.71 0.67
N GLU A 394 -15.71 17.37 1.13
CA GLU A 394 -15.66 18.27 2.28
C GLU A 394 -15.39 17.54 3.62
N LYS A 395 -15.68 16.27 3.67
CA LYS A 395 -15.51 15.41 4.87
C LYS A 395 -14.18 14.66 4.90
N PHE A 396 -13.34 14.81 3.88
CA PHE A 396 -12.01 14.21 3.91
C PHE A 396 -11.18 14.75 5.08
N THR A 397 -10.56 13.86 5.82
CA THR A 397 -9.65 14.19 6.91
C THR A 397 -8.22 13.88 6.50
N PRO A 398 -7.35 14.89 6.27
CA PRO A 398 -5.94 14.66 6.00
C PRO A 398 -5.16 14.45 7.29
N LYS A 399 -4.24 13.47 7.27
CA LYS A 399 -3.30 13.15 8.34
C LYS A 399 -1.87 13.19 7.79
N ILE A 400 -1.02 14.06 8.34
CA ILE A 400 0.30 14.36 7.80
C ILE A 400 1.37 14.13 8.85
N GLY A 401 2.40 13.37 8.47
CA GLY A 401 3.62 13.17 9.22
C GLY A 401 3.52 12.09 10.28
N PHE A 402 2.71 12.29 11.32
CA PHE A 402 2.64 11.39 12.46
C PHE A 402 1.34 11.54 13.27
N PRO A 403 0.93 10.51 14.04
CA PRO A 403 -0.28 10.53 14.83
C PRO A 403 -0.19 11.49 16.03
N ALA A 404 -1.30 12.16 16.36
CA ALA A 404 -1.40 13.00 17.55
C ALA A 404 -1.30 12.18 18.86
N LYS A 405 -1.77 10.92 18.83
CA LYS A 405 -1.78 9.99 19.96
C LYS A 405 -0.91 8.77 19.63
N TRP A 406 0.08 8.56 20.47
CA TRP A 406 0.99 7.43 20.32
C TRP A 406 0.46 6.15 20.96
N ARG A 407 0.79 5.01 20.35
CA ARG A 407 0.45 3.67 20.87
C ARG A 407 1.19 3.41 22.18
N ASP A 408 0.48 2.87 23.17
CA ASP A 408 1.05 2.47 24.46
C ASP A 408 1.49 1.00 24.42
N TYR A 409 2.77 0.76 24.62
CA TYR A 409 3.38 -0.58 24.70
C TYR A 409 3.63 -1.05 26.14
N GLY A 410 3.04 -0.42 27.15
CA GLY A 410 3.28 -0.71 28.56
C GLY A 410 3.10 -2.18 28.93
N SER A 411 2.07 -2.85 28.40
CA SER A 411 1.76 -4.26 28.67
C SER A 411 2.57 -5.27 27.85
N LEU A 412 3.29 -4.86 26.79
CA LEU A 412 4.13 -5.75 26.01
C LEU A 412 5.36 -6.19 26.83
N CYS A 413 5.50 -7.49 27.04
CA CYS A 413 6.67 -8.07 27.69
C CYS A 413 7.68 -8.54 26.64
N VAL A 414 8.94 -8.15 26.80
CA VAL A 414 10.06 -8.55 25.93
C VAL A 414 11.12 -9.27 26.75
N ASP A 415 11.64 -10.37 26.22
CA ASP A 415 12.75 -11.13 26.78
C ASP A 415 13.89 -11.19 25.76
N ARG A 416 15.05 -10.66 26.13
CA ARG A 416 16.24 -10.59 25.30
C ARG A 416 16.74 -11.95 24.81
N GLY A 417 16.46 -13.04 25.55
CA GLY A 417 16.92 -14.40 25.26
C GLY A 417 15.88 -15.29 24.55
N ASP A 418 14.69 -14.77 24.22
CA ASP A 418 13.58 -15.59 23.73
C ASP A 418 12.93 -14.97 22.48
N LEU A 419 13.58 -15.13 21.31
CA LEU A 419 13.12 -14.56 20.04
C LEU A 419 11.72 -15.05 19.64
N ILE A 420 11.49 -16.38 19.61
CA ILE A 420 10.20 -16.98 19.26
C ILE A 420 9.10 -16.55 20.23
N GLY A 421 9.42 -16.50 21.52
CA GLY A 421 8.48 -15.99 22.53
C GLY A 421 8.18 -14.49 22.34
N ASN A 422 9.16 -13.68 21.92
CA ASN A 422 8.92 -12.28 21.59
C ASN A 422 7.97 -12.11 20.40
N VAL A 423 8.13 -12.91 19.34
CA VAL A 423 7.18 -12.94 18.20
C VAL A 423 5.76 -13.25 18.69
N ALA A 424 5.59 -14.30 19.49
CA ALA A 424 4.28 -14.70 20.01
C ALA A 424 3.67 -13.65 20.96
N ARG A 425 4.48 -12.98 21.80
CA ARG A 425 4.02 -11.91 22.71
C ARG A 425 3.64 -10.66 21.97
N ALA A 426 4.40 -10.24 20.96
CA ALA A 426 4.09 -9.09 20.12
C ALA A 426 2.78 -9.32 19.33
N SER A 427 2.61 -10.51 18.72
CA SER A 427 1.37 -10.87 18.04
C SER A 427 0.16 -10.89 18.99
N SER A 428 0.31 -11.49 20.18
CA SER A 428 -0.76 -11.53 21.18
C SER A 428 -1.13 -10.13 21.70
N PHE A 429 -0.14 -9.27 21.89
CA PHE A 429 -0.33 -7.87 22.30
C PHE A 429 -1.15 -7.11 21.24
N GLU A 430 -0.78 -7.24 19.98
CA GLU A 430 -1.49 -6.57 18.88
C GLU A 430 -2.93 -7.10 18.75
N GLN A 431 -3.13 -8.41 18.82
CA GLN A 431 -4.47 -8.98 18.78
C GLN A 431 -5.35 -8.51 19.95
N ASP A 432 -4.80 -8.45 21.18
CA ASP A 432 -5.53 -7.97 22.36
C ASP A 432 -5.92 -6.49 22.19
N ARG A 433 -5.03 -5.67 21.62
CA ARG A 433 -5.28 -4.27 21.30
C ARG A 433 -6.42 -4.13 20.28
N GLU A 434 -6.37 -4.90 19.20
CA GLU A 434 -7.40 -4.90 18.15
C GLU A 434 -8.75 -5.34 18.70
N PHE A 435 -8.79 -6.43 19.45
CA PHE A 435 -10.05 -6.92 20.04
C PHE A 435 -10.64 -5.95 21.08
N ALA A 436 -9.81 -5.19 21.78
CA ALA A 436 -10.24 -4.17 22.74
C ALA A 436 -11.00 -2.99 22.10
N LYS A 437 -10.89 -2.78 20.78
CA LYS A 437 -11.65 -1.76 20.05
C LYS A 437 -13.15 -2.12 19.95
N ILE A 438 -13.48 -3.42 19.90
CA ILE A 438 -14.87 -3.90 19.72
C ILE A 438 -15.74 -3.42 20.88
N GLY A 439 -16.87 -2.79 20.53
CA GLY A 439 -17.81 -2.19 21.49
C GLY A 439 -17.40 -0.81 22.00
N GLY A 440 -16.23 -0.29 21.58
CA GLY A 440 -15.81 1.09 21.78
C GLY A 440 -16.16 2.00 20.59
N PRO A 441 -15.99 3.32 20.74
CA PRO A 441 -16.12 4.25 19.62
C PRO A 441 -14.95 4.10 18.66
N VAL A 442 -15.15 4.47 17.38
CA VAL A 442 -14.10 4.49 16.38
C VAL A 442 -13.08 5.59 16.74
N ASP A 443 -11.80 5.23 16.76
CA ASP A 443 -10.68 6.13 17.05
C ASP A 443 -10.17 6.76 15.73
N HIS A 444 -10.66 7.93 15.37
CA HIS A 444 -10.22 8.67 14.19
C HIS A 444 -8.78 9.23 14.30
N ASP A 445 -8.12 9.12 15.46
CA ASP A 445 -6.69 9.48 15.60
C ASP A 445 -5.77 8.30 15.26
N GLU A 446 -6.31 7.09 15.04
CA GLU A 446 -5.52 5.90 14.75
C GLU A 446 -4.88 5.97 13.36
N TRP A 447 -3.63 5.50 13.27
CA TRP A 447 -2.89 5.34 12.03
C TRP A 447 -2.59 3.86 11.77
N PHE A 448 -2.66 3.46 10.49
CA PHE A 448 -2.40 2.08 10.05
C PHE A 448 -1.01 1.91 9.41
N MET A 449 -0.28 3.02 9.22
CA MET A 449 1.14 3.03 8.83
C MET A 449 1.93 3.85 9.84
N THR A 450 3.15 3.40 10.12
CA THR A 450 4.08 4.13 11.00
C THR A 450 4.66 5.36 10.31
N PRO A 451 5.09 6.39 11.04
CA PRO A 451 5.67 7.61 10.44
C PRO A 451 6.90 7.37 9.56
N GLN A 452 7.67 6.32 9.79
CA GLN A 452 8.84 5.94 9.00
C GLN A 452 8.50 5.06 7.78
N THR A 453 7.23 4.78 7.52
CA THR A 453 6.78 4.08 6.32
C THR A 453 6.84 4.98 5.11
N VAL A 454 7.51 4.54 4.03
CA VAL A 454 7.54 5.25 2.74
C VAL A 454 6.35 4.79 1.91
N ASN A 455 5.20 5.34 2.20
CA ASN A 455 3.92 5.11 1.51
C ASN A 455 2.88 6.15 1.93
N ALA A 456 1.66 6.05 1.37
CA ALA A 456 0.46 6.79 1.75
C ALA A 456 -0.75 5.84 1.68
N TYR A 457 -1.91 6.25 2.18
CA TYR A 457 -3.14 5.47 2.02
C TYR A 457 -4.40 6.32 2.20
N TYR A 458 -5.49 5.87 1.55
CA TYR A 458 -6.86 6.28 1.82
C TYR A 458 -7.58 5.22 2.64
N ASN A 459 -8.33 5.63 3.66
CA ASN A 459 -9.21 4.75 4.44
C ASN A 459 -10.68 5.06 4.13
N PRO A 460 -11.41 4.19 3.41
CA PRO A 460 -12.80 4.47 3.02
C PRO A 460 -13.78 4.49 4.20
N GLY A 461 -13.56 3.65 5.23
CA GLY A 461 -14.41 3.58 6.43
C GLY A 461 -14.31 4.81 7.34
N MET A 462 -13.21 5.56 7.24
CA MET A 462 -12.99 6.80 7.99
C MET A 462 -12.98 8.04 7.10
N ASN A 463 -13.00 7.88 5.79
CA ASN A 463 -12.86 8.94 4.79
C ASN A 463 -11.61 9.81 5.02
N GLU A 464 -10.45 9.17 5.21
CA GLU A 464 -9.19 9.77 5.60
C GLU A 464 -8.07 9.48 4.60
N ILE A 465 -7.20 10.48 4.37
CA ILE A 465 -5.96 10.33 3.62
C ILE A 465 -4.76 10.52 4.55
N VAL A 466 -3.76 9.65 4.45
CA VAL A 466 -2.66 9.60 5.43
C VAL A 466 -1.30 9.57 4.72
N PHE A 467 -0.43 10.51 5.10
CA PHE A 467 0.92 10.69 4.55
C PHE A 467 1.96 10.59 5.67
N PRO A 468 2.58 9.43 5.88
CA PRO A 468 3.68 9.27 6.84
C PRO A 468 4.88 10.19 6.55
N ALA A 469 5.61 10.57 7.59
CA ALA A 469 6.73 11.50 7.47
C ALA A 469 7.82 11.05 6.48
N ALA A 470 8.05 9.75 6.35
CA ALA A 470 9.15 9.23 5.53
C ALA A 470 8.96 9.40 4.02
N ILE A 471 7.71 9.51 3.49
CA ILE A 471 7.49 9.77 2.07
C ILE A 471 7.71 11.25 1.70
N LEU A 472 7.70 12.14 2.70
CA LEU A 472 7.78 13.60 2.51
C LEU A 472 9.24 14.06 2.33
N GLN A 473 9.94 13.46 1.36
CA GLN A 473 11.34 13.68 1.01
C GLN A 473 11.56 13.53 -0.50
N PRO A 474 12.65 14.11 -1.07
CA PRO A 474 12.98 13.92 -2.48
C PRO A 474 13.15 12.43 -2.84
N PRO A 475 12.63 11.96 -4.00
CA PRO A 475 12.11 12.78 -5.12
C PRO A 475 10.60 13.07 -5.06
N PHE A 476 9.87 12.68 -4.01
CA PHE A 476 8.43 12.89 -3.91
C PHE A 476 8.08 14.31 -3.49
N PHE A 477 8.78 14.83 -2.49
CA PHE A 477 8.60 16.15 -1.92
C PHE A 477 9.94 16.80 -1.60
N ASP A 478 10.15 18.01 -2.09
CA ASP A 478 11.32 18.84 -1.79
C ASP A 478 10.85 20.29 -1.54
N PRO A 479 10.93 20.79 -0.31
CA PRO A 479 10.49 22.15 0.00
C PRO A 479 11.31 23.24 -0.70
N ASP A 480 12.53 22.91 -1.16
CA ASP A 480 13.44 23.83 -1.84
C ASP A 480 13.32 23.76 -3.38
N ALA A 481 12.58 22.79 -3.92
CA ALA A 481 12.38 22.61 -5.35
C ALA A 481 11.24 23.50 -5.89
N ASP A 482 11.18 23.60 -7.23
CA ASP A 482 10.08 24.24 -7.95
C ASP A 482 8.73 23.53 -7.67
N ASP A 483 7.66 24.31 -7.53
CA ASP A 483 6.33 23.79 -7.26
C ASP A 483 5.88 22.73 -8.29
N ALA A 484 6.22 22.91 -9.57
CA ALA A 484 5.85 21.94 -10.59
C ALA A 484 6.38 20.53 -10.28
N ALA A 485 7.60 20.43 -9.71
CA ALA A 485 8.14 19.14 -9.29
C ALA A 485 7.35 18.53 -8.11
N ASN A 486 6.99 19.35 -7.12
CA ASN A 486 6.20 18.91 -5.98
C ASN A 486 4.77 18.50 -6.38
N TYR A 487 4.13 19.23 -7.33
CA TYR A 487 2.82 18.83 -7.86
C TYR A 487 2.89 17.55 -8.69
N GLY A 488 3.96 17.34 -9.47
CA GLY A 488 4.15 16.10 -10.25
C GLY A 488 4.59 14.89 -9.40
N GLY A 489 5.21 15.14 -8.24
CA GLY A 489 5.61 14.14 -7.25
C GLY A 489 4.53 13.90 -6.21
N ILE A 490 4.72 14.45 -5.00
CA ILE A 490 3.79 14.21 -3.88
C ILE A 490 2.38 14.76 -4.16
N GLY A 491 2.23 15.83 -4.94
CA GLY A 491 0.93 16.36 -5.31
C GLY A 491 0.08 15.35 -6.10
N ALA A 492 0.68 14.65 -7.06
CA ALA A 492 0.00 13.59 -7.78
C ALA A 492 -0.32 12.38 -6.89
N VAL A 493 0.53 12.07 -5.89
CA VAL A 493 0.24 11.03 -4.87
C VAL A 493 -0.91 11.47 -3.97
N ILE A 494 -0.96 12.71 -3.51
CA ILE A 494 -2.10 13.25 -2.72
C ILE A 494 -3.38 13.17 -3.54
N GLY A 495 -3.32 13.59 -4.81
CA GLY A 495 -4.45 13.48 -5.73
C GLY A 495 -4.90 12.03 -5.93
N HIS A 496 -3.97 11.08 -5.99
CA HIS A 496 -4.24 9.64 -6.07
C HIS A 496 -4.99 9.14 -4.83
N GLU A 497 -4.52 9.48 -3.61
CA GLU A 497 -5.19 9.06 -2.37
C GLU A 497 -6.59 9.67 -2.22
N ILE A 498 -6.78 10.95 -2.58
CA ILE A 498 -8.12 11.55 -2.66
C ILE A 498 -8.96 10.83 -3.73
N GLY A 499 -8.35 10.46 -4.85
CA GLY A 499 -8.95 9.70 -5.96
C GLY A 499 -9.53 8.36 -5.54
N HIS A 500 -8.90 7.67 -4.58
CA HIS A 500 -9.44 6.45 -3.99
C HIS A 500 -10.80 6.63 -3.31
N GLY A 501 -11.13 7.83 -2.86
CA GLY A 501 -12.48 8.15 -2.39
C GLY A 501 -13.53 8.07 -3.51
N PHE A 502 -13.12 8.10 -4.76
CA PHE A 502 -13.96 8.17 -5.95
C PHE A 502 -13.63 7.11 -7.00
N ASP A 503 -12.78 6.13 -6.70
CA ASP A 503 -12.51 4.99 -7.57
C ASP A 503 -13.67 3.99 -7.62
N ASP A 504 -13.50 2.84 -8.27
CA ASP A 504 -14.55 1.83 -8.44
C ASP A 504 -15.05 1.20 -7.14
N GLN A 505 -14.28 1.26 -6.05
CA GLN A 505 -14.66 0.78 -4.72
C GLN A 505 -14.97 1.95 -3.77
N GLY A 506 -14.11 2.96 -3.69
CA GLY A 506 -14.34 4.11 -2.82
C GLY A 506 -15.60 4.90 -3.16
N ALA A 507 -15.97 4.96 -4.44
CA ALA A 507 -17.23 5.56 -4.88
C ALA A 507 -18.49 4.87 -4.31
N LYS A 508 -18.36 3.67 -3.75
CA LYS A 508 -19.46 2.96 -3.06
C LYS A 508 -19.67 3.46 -1.62
N TYR A 509 -18.71 4.20 -1.06
CA TYR A 509 -18.78 4.74 0.30
C TYR A 509 -19.22 6.21 0.29
N ASP A 510 -20.12 6.58 1.20
CA ASP A 510 -20.50 7.99 1.39
C ASP A 510 -19.42 8.78 2.17
N GLY A 511 -19.66 10.08 2.39
CA GLY A 511 -18.70 10.94 3.08
C GLY A 511 -18.56 10.66 4.60
N ASP A 512 -19.42 9.82 5.17
CA ASP A 512 -19.34 9.36 6.56
C ASP A 512 -18.67 7.99 6.67
N GLY A 513 -18.14 7.44 5.57
CA GLY A 513 -17.46 6.15 5.52
C GLY A 513 -18.39 4.94 5.46
N ASN A 514 -19.65 5.14 5.13
CA ASN A 514 -20.60 4.03 5.03
C ASN A 514 -20.69 3.52 3.59
N LEU A 515 -20.60 2.20 3.41
CA LEU A 515 -20.91 1.49 2.17
C LEU A 515 -22.39 1.67 1.84
N LYS A 516 -22.70 2.69 1.07
CA LYS A 516 -24.04 3.15 0.78
C LYS A 516 -24.11 3.71 -0.62
N ASP A 517 -25.01 3.17 -1.40
CA ASP A 517 -25.27 3.70 -2.75
C ASP A 517 -25.80 5.14 -2.71
N TRP A 518 -25.04 6.05 -3.30
CA TRP A 518 -25.39 7.47 -3.39
C TRP A 518 -25.45 7.99 -4.83
N TRP A 519 -25.20 7.11 -5.82
CA TRP A 519 -25.24 7.42 -7.23
C TRP A 519 -26.66 7.36 -7.80
N THR A 520 -26.89 8.03 -8.93
CA THR A 520 -28.04 7.69 -9.79
C THR A 520 -27.68 6.52 -10.69
N ASP A 521 -28.68 5.80 -11.20
CA ASP A 521 -28.44 4.65 -12.10
C ASP A 521 -27.73 5.11 -13.39
N ASP A 522 -28.08 6.29 -13.92
CA ASP A 522 -27.47 6.86 -15.12
C ASP A 522 -25.99 7.23 -14.88
N ASP A 523 -25.68 7.89 -13.78
CA ASP A 523 -24.29 8.25 -13.43
C ASP A 523 -23.43 7.02 -13.21
N ARG A 524 -23.98 5.99 -12.54
CA ARG A 524 -23.30 4.71 -12.35
C ARG A 524 -22.99 4.02 -13.69
N ALA A 525 -23.93 4.00 -14.61
CA ALA A 525 -23.74 3.41 -15.95
C ALA A 525 -22.66 4.16 -16.73
N GLU A 526 -22.66 5.50 -16.65
CA GLU A 526 -21.67 6.34 -17.33
C GLU A 526 -20.27 6.18 -16.72
N PHE A 527 -20.15 6.13 -15.38
CA PHE A 527 -18.90 5.79 -14.69
C PHE A 527 -18.39 4.40 -15.11
N GLY A 528 -19.28 3.40 -15.13
CA GLY A 528 -18.94 2.04 -15.58
C GLY A 528 -18.45 1.98 -17.02
N THR A 529 -18.99 2.82 -17.93
CA THR A 529 -18.53 2.92 -19.31
C THR A 529 -17.10 3.47 -19.39
N ARG A 530 -16.76 4.50 -18.59
CA ARG A 530 -15.41 5.08 -18.53
C ARG A 530 -14.41 4.11 -17.90
N THR A 531 -14.81 3.48 -16.80
CA THR A 531 -14.04 2.46 -16.10
C THR A 531 -13.72 1.28 -17.02
N ARG A 532 -14.70 0.78 -17.79
CA ARG A 532 -14.48 -0.31 -18.76
C ARG A 532 -13.44 0.07 -19.83
N LYS A 533 -13.49 1.26 -20.36
CA LYS A 533 -12.47 1.72 -21.33
C LYS A 533 -11.06 1.70 -20.72
N LEU A 534 -10.91 2.09 -19.46
CA LEU A 534 -9.61 2.08 -18.80
C LEU A 534 -9.15 0.63 -18.51
N ILE A 535 -10.05 -0.25 -18.09
CA ILE A 535 -9.79 -1.69 -17.93
C ILE A 535 -9.27 -2.29 -19.24
N ASP A 536 -9.94 -1.99 -20.35
CA ASP A 536 -9.58 -2.52 -21.67
C ASP A 536 -8.19 -2.02 -22.10
N GLN A 537 -7.86 -0.72 -21.87
CA GLN A 537 -6.52 -0.17 -22.15
C GLN A 537 -5.43 -0.91 -21.40
N TYR A 538 -5.62 -1.14 -20.08
CA TYR A 538 -4.60 -1.76 -19.23
C TYR A 538 -4.50 -3.27 -19.45
N SER A 539 -5.59 -3.96 -19.80
CA SER A 539 -5.60 -5.39 -20.12
C SER A 539 -4.79 -5.75 -21.38
N ASP A 540 -4.50 -4.76 -22.23
CA ASP A 540 -3.64 -4.95 -23.40
C ASP A 540 -2.14 -4.89 -23.07
N PHE A 541 -1.76 -4.34 -21.93
CA PHE A 541 -0.36 -4.18 -21.54
C PHE A 541 0.30 -5.49 -21.12
N THR A 542 1.55 -5.65 -21.54
CA THR A 542 2.47 -6.69 -21.10
C THR A 542 3.75 -6.00 -20.61
N PRO A 543 4.26 -6.28 -19.41
CA PRO A 543 5.51 -5.70 -18.94
C PRO A 543 6.67 -5.96 -19.89
N ASP A 544 7.53 -4.96 -20.08
CA ASP A 544 8.68 -5.06 -20.96
C ASP A 544 9.57 -6.24 -20.59
N GLY A 545 9.95 -7.04 -21.59
CA GLY A 545 10.80 -8.21 -21.42
C GLY A 545 10.09 -9.49 -21.03
N LEU A 546 8.83 -9.46 -20.62
CA LEU A 546 8.05 -10.65 -20.29
C LEU A 546 7.38 -11.28 -21.52
N ASP A 547 7.10 -12.59 -21.43
CA ASP A 547 6.32 -13.31 -22.43
C ASP A 547 4.89 -12.70 -22.54
N PRO A 548 4.32 -12.57 -23.75
CA PRO A 548 2.98 -11.99 -23.97
C PRO A 548 1.82 -12.65 -23.21
N GLN A 549 2.01 -13.84 -22.64
CA GLN A 549 1.02 -14.46 -21.77
C GLN A 549 0.85 -13.75 -20.43
N TYR A 550 1.86 -12.97 -20.00
CA TYR A 550 1.87 -12.23 -18.73
C TYR A 550 1.33 -10.82 -18.94
N LYS A 551 0.01 -10.68 -18.94
CA LYS A 551 -0.68 -9.40 -19.09
C LYS A 551 -1.09 -8.81 -17.75
N VAL A 552 -1.24 -7.49 -17.74
CA VAL A 552 -1.90 -6.75 -16.65
C VAL A 552 -3.36 -7.20 -16.56
N ASN A 553 -3.83 -7.45 -15.36
CA ASN A 553 -5.25 -7.67 -15.10
C ASN A 553 -5.93 -6.32 -14.86
N GLY A 554 -6.47 -5.72 -15.93
CA GLY A 554 -7.10 -4.39 -15.85
C GLY A 554 -8.28 -4.31 -14.88
N GLU A 555 -9.01 -5.40 -14.64
CA GLU A 555 -10.10 -5.45 -13.65
C GLU A 555 -9.55 -5.46 -12.21
N PHE A 556 -8.41 -6.08 -11.98
CA PHE A 556 -7.75 -6.07 -10.69
C PHE A 556 -7.11 -4.72 -10.36
N THR A 557 -6.52 -4.07 -11.38
CA THR A 557 -5.76 -2.83 -11.20
C THR A 557 -6.59 -1.55 -11.37
N ILE A 558 -7.88 -1.64 -11.63
CA ILE A 558 -8.71 -0.49 -12.03
C ILE A 558 -8.76 0.64 -10.99
N GLY A 559 -8.85 0.32 -9.71
CA GLY A 559 -8.88 1.33 -8.64
C GLY A 559 -7.61 2.18 -8.64
N GLU A 560 -6.46 1.52 -8.69
CA GLU A 560 -5.15 2.16 -8.76
C GLU A 560 -4.97 3.00 -10.04
N ASN A 561 -5.45 2.47 -11.17
CA ASN A 561 -5.38 3.18 -12.45
C ASN A 561 -6.29 4.43 -12.47
N ILE A 562 -7.44 4.38 -11.80
CA ILE A 562 -8.31 5.56 -11.60
C ILE A 562 -7.63 6.57 -10.69
N GLY A 563 -7.05 6.12 -9.58
CA GLY A 563 -6.29 6.96 -8.65
C GLY A 563 -5.14 7.68 -9.34
N ASP A 564 -4.33 6.98 -10.13
CA ASP A 564 -3.20 7.56 -10.87
C ASP A 564 -3.66 8.59 -11.93
N LEU A 565 -4.67 8.23 -12.73
CA LEU A 565 -5.19 9.12 -13.78
C LEU A 565 -5.82 10.39 -13.18
N GLY A 566 -6.64 10.22 -12.15
CA GLY A 566 -7.25 11.33 -11.40
C GLY A 566 -6.19 12.17 -10.70
N GLY A 567 -5.26 11.53 -9.99
CA GLY A 567 -4.22 12.17 -9.21
C GLY A 567 -3.35 13.12 -10.04
N LEU A 568 -2.80 12.63 -11.15
CA LEU A 568 -1.98 13.47 -12.02
C LEU A 568 -2.80 14.57 -12.73
N SER A 569 -4.03 14.27 -13.16
CA SER A 569 -4.92 15.26 -13.80
C SER A 569 -5.24 16.40 -12.84
N ILE A 570 -5.58 16.09 -11.60
CA ILE A 570 -5.91 17.07 -10.56
C ILE A 570 -4.65 17.84 -10.11
N ALA A 571 -3.48 17.19 -10.02
CA ALA A 571 -2.23 17.87 -9.70
C ALA A 571 -1.87 18.94 -10.74
N LEU A 572 -2.13 18.69 -12.03
CA LEU A 572 -1.97 19.69 -13.10
C LEU A 572 -2.92 20.89 -12.93
N VAL A 573 -4.18 20.63 -12.52
CA VAL A 573 -5.15 21.70 -12.25
C VAL A 573 -4.71 22.50 -11.03
N ALA A 574 -4.30 21.83 -9.94
CA ALA A 574 -3.84 22.47 -8.72
C ALA A 574 -2.58 23.33 -8.96
N TYR A 575 -1.63 22.82 -9.74
CA TYR A 575 -0.43 23.58 -10.14
C TYR A 575 -0.81 24.90 -10.87
N ARG A 576 -1.75 24.81 -11.82
CA ARG A 576 -2.22 26.01 -12.54
C ARG A 576 -2.91 27.01 -11.60
N LEU A 577 -3.77 26.54 -10.68
CA LEU A 577 -4.42 27.40 -9.69
C LEU A 577 -3.41 28.11 -8.79
N ALA A 578 -2.36 27.41 -8.33
CA ALA A 578 -1.32 27.97 -7.47
C ALA A 578 -0.49 29.04 -8.23
N THR A 579 -0.14 28.79 -9.49
CA THR A 579 0.63 29.76 -10.31
C THR A 579 -0.18 30.98 -10.70
N ASP A 580 -1.47 30.83 -11.03
CA ASP A 580 -2.35 31.96 -11.36
C ASP A 580 -2.57 32.85 -10.12
N ALA A 581 -2.82 32.29 -8.93
CA ALA A 581 -2.96 33.03 -7.68
C ALA A 581 -1.66 33.78 -7.30
N GLY A 582 -0.49 33.18 -7.53
CA GLY A 582 0.82 33.81 -7.33
C GLY A 582 1.04 35.01 -8.23
N SER A 583 0.56 34.99 -9.48
CA SER A 583 0.65 36.11 -10.42
C SER A 583 -0.23 37.28 -10.02
N GLU A 584 -1.44 37.02 -9.50
CA GLU A 584 -2.35 38.08 -9.00
C GLU A 584 -1.80 38.75 -7.73
N ALA A 585 -1.19 37.97 -6.82
CA ALA A 585 -0.60 38.50 -5.59
C ALA A 585 0.66 39.36 -5.86
N SER A 586 1.45 39.04 -6.86
CA SER A 586 2.64 39.80 -7.25
C SER A 586 2.31 41.09 -8.03
N GLY A 587 1.13 41.17 -8.66
CA GLY A 587 0.64 42.32 -9.40
C GLY A 587 0.03 43.45 -8.53
N SER A 588 -0.28 43.18 -7.27
CA SER A 588 -0.87 44.15 -6.34
C SER A 588 0.20 44.89 -5.53
N ASN A 589 0.89 45.86 -6.18
CA ASN A 589 1.68 46.88 -5.45
C ASN A 589 0.74 48.00 -5.03
N PRO A 590 0.55 48.31 -3.75
CA PRO A 590 -0.27 49.46 -3.33
C PRO A 590 0.50 50.73 -3.61
N SER A 591 0.16 51.44 -4.69
CA SER A 591 0.59 52.82 -4.88
C SER A 591 -0.12 53.68 -3.86
N THR A 592 0.58 54.02 -2.80
CA THR A 592 0.23 55.22 -1.98
C THR A 592 0.49 56.46 -2.83
N ASP A 593 -0.57 57.07 -3.33
CA ASP A 593 -0.53 58.52 -3.58
C ASP A 593 -1.84 59.17 -3.21
N ALA A 594 -1.70 60.12 -2.32
CA ALA A 594 -2.80 60.95 -1.83
C ALA A 594 -2.86 62.23 -2.63
N GLY A 595 -4.06 62.59 -3.10
CA GLY A 595 -4.45 63.99 -3.23
C GLY A 595 -4.47 64.57 -4.62
N SER A 596 -5.62 64.84 -5.14
CA SER A 596 -6.25 66.20 -5.34
C SER A 596 -7.24 66.15 -6.50
N GLU A 597 -8.36 66.89 -6.22
CA GLU A 597 -9.48 67.10 -7.11
C GLU A 597 -9.10 67.91 -8.39
N ALA A 598 -9.73 67.62 -9.51
CA ALA A 598 -10.56 68.59 -10.26
C ALA A 598 -11.02 68.10 -11.63
N SER A 599 -12.33 68.07 -11.78
CA SER A 599 -13.18 68.44 -12.94
C SER A 599 -12.69 68.31 -14.38
N GLY A 600 -13.52 67.68 -15.21
CA GLY A 600 -13.79 68.21 -16.54
C GLY A 600 -13.77 67.30 -17.73
N SER A 601 -14.93 66.75 -18.13
CA SER A 601 -15.48 66.62 -19.49
C SER A 601 -14.77 65.87 -20.63
N ASN A 602 -15.54 64.90 -21.09
CA ASN A 602 -15.87 64.57 -22.51
C ASN A 602 -14.90 63.86 -23.47
N VAL A 603 -15.33 62.67 -23.80
CA VAL A 603 -15.70 62.14 -25.15
C VAL A 603 -14.59 61.61 -26.09
N THR A 604 -14.85 60.37 -26.45
CA THR A 604 -14.65 59.64 -27.70
C THR A 604 -13.37 58.83 -27.90
N ASP A 605 -13.64 57.58 -27.99
CA ASP A 605 -13.50 56.66 -29.12
C ASP A 605 -12.25 55.81 -29.23
N ALA A 606 -12.59 54.54 -29.29
CA ALA A 606 -11.98 53.43 -30.05
C ALA A 606 -10.47 53.15 -29.89
N GLY A 607 -10.23 52.00 -29.38
CA GLY A 607 -9.07 51.35 -29.92
C GLY A 607 -8.34 50.43 -28.95
N SER A 608 -8.49 49.13 -29.22
CA SER A 608 -7.62 48.03 -28.80
C SER A 608 -7.47 47.76 -27.32
N GLN A 609 -8.28 46.87 -26.80
CA GLN A 609 -7.89 46.02 -25.71
C GLN A 609 -6.69 45.16 -26.19
N ALA A 610 -5.50 45.59 -25.87
CA ALA A 610 -4.38 44.69 -25.79
C ALA A 610 -4.66 43.82 -24.56
N SER A 611 -5.02 42.56 -24.77
CA SER A 611 -4.93 41.55 -23.72
C SER A 611 -3.48 41.58 -23.24
N GLU A 612 -3.25 41.96 -22.01
CA GLU A 612 -1.99 41.71 -21.35
C GLU A 612 -1.81 40.18 -21.41
N ALA A 613 -0.88 39.73 -22.27
CA ALA A 613 -0.43 38.36 -22.28
C ALA A 613 0.23 38.14 -20.93
N SER A 614 -0.36 37.32 -20.08
CA SER A 614 0.30 36.80 -18.88
C SER A 614 1.62 36.21 -19.33
N GLU A 615 2.73 36.64 -18.75
CA GLU A 615 4.02 36.03 -19.03
C GLU A 615 3.91 34.54 -18.79
N ALA A 616 4.32 33.74 -19.79
CA ALA A 616 4.36 32.30 -19.66
C ALA A 616 5.25 31.94 -18.45
N PRO A 617 4.87 30.92 -17.64
CA PRO A 617 5.66 30.51 -16.48
C PRO A 617 7.13 30.27 -16.88
N PRO A 618 8.09 30.62 -16.00
CA PRO A 618 9.51 30.55 -16.33
C PRO A 618 9.93 29.14 -16.72
N THR A 619 10.77 29.02 -17.74
CA THR A 619 11.43 27.78 -18.13
C THR A 619 12.61 27.55 -17.20
N ILE A 620 12.62 26.41 -16.48
CA ILE A 620 13.73 25.99 -15.61
C ILE A 620 14.32 24.70 -16.22
N ASP A 621 15.63 24.64 -16.33
CA ASP A 621 16.34 23.50 -16.96
C ASP A 621 15.86 23.18 -18.39
N GLY A 622 15.37 24.17 -19.11
CA GLY A 622 14.85 23.99 -20.47
C GLY A 622 13.40 23.43 -20.54
N LEU A 623 12.75 23.21 -19.41
CA LEU A 623 11.41 22.66 -19.31
C LEU A 623 10.39 23.71 -18.84
N THR A 624 9.22 23.75 -19.45
CA THR A 624 8.07 24.50 -18.95
C THR A 624 7.55 23.90 -17.64
N GLY A 625 6.77 24.64 -16.84
CA GLY A 625 6.21 24.11 -15.61
C GLY A 625 5.39 22.85 -15.81
N VAL A 626 4.53 22.81 -16.82
CA VAL A 626 3.72 21.61 -17.15
C VAL A 626 4.61 20.43 -17.54
N GLN A 627 5.68 20.65 -18.31
CA GLN A 627 6.64 19.60 -18.63
C GLN A 627 7.34 19.06 -17.38
N ARG A 628 7.70 19.93 -16.41
CA ARG A 628 8.30 19.51 -15.14
C ARG A 628 7.33 18.67 -14.29
N VAL A 629 6.03 18.97 -14.29
CA VAL A 629 5.03 18.11 -13.62
C VAL A 629 5.08 16.68 -14.20
N PHE A 630 5.09 16.52 -15.52
CA PHE A 630 5.16 15.19 -16.16
C PHE A 630 6.50 14.49 -15.93
N TYR A 631 7.62 15.22 -15.94
CA TYR A 631 8.93 14.65 -15.66
C TYR A 631 9.04 14.17 -14.21
N SER A 632 8.53 14.95 -13.25
CA SER A 632 8.48 14.54 -11.84
C SER A 632 7.62 13.30 -11.65
N TRP A 633 6.44 13.25 -12.29
CA TRP A 633 5.60 12.05 -12.30
C TRP A 633 6.34 10.82 -12.80
N ALA A 634 7.03 10.92 -13.93
CA ALA A 634 7.83 9.80 -14.45
C ALA A 634 9.00 9.43 -13.52
N GLN A 635 9.61 10.42 -12.87
CA GLN A 635 10.74 10.23 -11.97
C GLN A 635 10.37 9.47 -10.70
N ILE A 636 9.21 9.73 -10.08
CA ILE A 636 8.79 9.02 -8.87
C ILE A 636 8.49 7.53 -9.14
N TRP A 637 8.13 7.18 -10.38
CA TRP A 637 7.91 5.80 -10.80
C TRP A 637 9.17 5.07 -11.25
N ARG A 638 10.34 5.72 -11.27
CA ARG A 638 11.61 5.11 -11.62
C ARG A 638 11.86 3.85 -10.81
N THR A 639 11.65 2.70 -11.44
CA THR A 639 11.70 1.37 -10.81
C THR A 639 12.18 0.34 -11.80
N LYS A 640 12.96 -0.63 -11.31
CA LYS A 640 13.40 -1.81 -12.05
C LYS A 640 13.04 -3.05 -11.24
N THR A 641 12.45 -4.05 -11.89
CA THR A 641 11.90 -5.25 -11.25
C THR A 641 12.50 -6.48 -11.92
N ARG A 642 12.86 -7.51 -11.14
CA ARG A 642 13.27 -8.82 -11.68
C ARG A 642 12.04 -9.54 -12.25
N ASP A 643 12.24 -10.34 -13.32
CA ASP A 643 11.15 -10.99 -14.05
C ASP A 643 10.24 -11.84 -13.15
N ALA A 644 10.83 -12.63 -12.23
CA ALA A 644 10.06 -13.47 -11.31
C ALA A 644 9.12 -12.64 -10.42
N GLU A 645 9.60 -11.50 -9.90
CA GLU A 645 8.81 -10.59 -9.10
C GLU A 645 7.76 -9.85 -9.95
N ALA A 646 8.10 -9.44 -11.16
CA ALA A 646 7.13 -8.82 -12.07
C ALA A 646 5.96 -9.77 -12.36
N ILE A 647 6.24 -11.05 -12.64
CA ILE A 647 5.22 -12.08 -12.83
C ILE A 647 4.37 -12.28 -11.57
N ARG A 648 5.01 -12.35 -10.39
CA ARG A 648 4.32 -12.52 -9.11
C ARG A 648 3.35 -11.36 -8.84
N ARG A 649 3.80 -10.13 -9.05
CA ARG A 649 3.00 -8.92 -8.82
C ARG A 649 1.75 -8.86 -9.68
N LEU A 650 1.79 -9.31 -10.93
CA LEU A 650 0.60 -9.36 -11.78
C LEU A 650 -0.57 -10.15 -11.18
N SER A 651 -0.31 -11.05 -10.23
CA SER A 651 -1.33 -11.89 -9.58
C SER A 651 -1.75 -11.38 -8.19
N ILE A 652 -0.94 -10.54 -7.53
CA ILE A 652 -1.17 -10.20 -6.11
C ILE A 652 -1.15 -8.70 -5.80
N ASP A 653 -0.59 -7.88 -6.70
CA ASP A 653 -0.46 -6.44 -6.51
C ASP A 653 -1.55 -5.71 -7.31
N PRO A 654 -2.45 -4.93 -6.66
CA PRO A 654 -3.48 -4.17 -7.37
C PRO A 654 -2.90 -3.03 -8.21
N HIS A 655 -1.62 -2.67 -8.02
CA HIS A 655 -0.97 -1.63 -8.81
C HIS A 655 -0.49 -2.18 -10.16
N SER A 656 -0.69 -1.40 -11.20
CA SER A 656 -0.07 -1.67 -12.49
C SER A 656 1.46 -1.52 -12.41
N PRO A 657 2.24 -2.21 -13.26
CA PRO A 657 3.69 -2.00 -13.36
C PRO A 657 4.05 -0.52 -13.54
N PRO A 658 5.17 -0.04 -12.96
CA PRO A 658 5.53 1.38 -12.93
C PRO A 658 5.54 2.09 -14.29
N GLU A 659 5.99 1.41 -15.34
CA GLU A 659 5.95 1.92 -16.72
C GLU A 659 4.53 2.25 -17.18
N PHE A 660 3.53 1.49 -16.77
CA PHE A 660 2.13 1.71 -17.12
C PHE A 660 1.44 2.70 -16.17
N ARG A 661 1.88 2.81 -14.91
CA ARG A 661 1.47 3.91 -14.04
C ARG A 661 1.92 5.26 -14.60
N CYS A 662 3.02 5.31 -15.34
CA CYS A 662 3.47 6.50 -16.07
C CYS A 662 2.79 6.61 -17.45
N ASN A 663 3.13 5.73 -18.38
CA ASN A 663 2.74 5.84 -19.80
C ASN A 663 1.25 5.60 -20.04
N GLY A 664 0.64 4.67 -19.30
CA GLY A 664 -0.80 4.38 -19.39
C GLY A 664 -1.66 5.56 -18.93
N VAL A 665 -1.18 6.35 -17.97
CA VAL A 665 -1.84 7.55 -17.46
C VAL A 665 -1.71 8.71 -18.46
N VAL A 666 -0.49 9.09 -18.83
CA VAL A 666 -0.26 10.33 -19.58
C VAL A 666 -0.89 10.35 -20.97
N ARG A 667 -1.04 9.18 -21.60
CA ARG A 667 -1.74 9.04 -22.89
C ARG A 667 -3.23 9.39 -22.85
N ASN A 668 -3.83 9.53 -21.67
CA ASN A 668 -5.20 9.95 -21.45
C ASN A 668 -5.35 11.45 -21.12
N ILE A 669 -4.24 12.18 -20.91
CA ILE A 669 -4.24 13.58 -20.42
C ILE A 669 -3.92 14.55 -21.56
N ASP A 670 -4.88 15.41 -21.92
CA ASP A 670 -4.72 16.37 -23.06
C ASP A 670 -3.53 17.31 -22.87
N ALA A 671 -3.27 17.76 -21.62
CA ALA A 671 -2.12 18.61 -21.32
C ALA A 671 -0.77 17.96 -21.68
N PHE A 672 -0.67 16.63 -21.72
CA PHE A 672 0.52 15.92 -22.19
C PHE A 672 0.72 16.09 -23.69
N TYR A 673 -0.36 16.04 -24.47
CA TYR A 673 -0.33 16.28 -25.92
C TYR A 673 0.13 17.68 -26.26
N ASP A 674 -0.41 18.66 -25.52
CA ASP A 674 -0.04 20.08 -25.71
C ASP A 674 1.40 20.37 -25.28
N ALA A 675 1.86 19.76 -24.19
CA ALA A 675 3.20 19.99 -23.63
C ALA A 675 4.34 19.39 -24.46
N PHE A 676 4.06 18.32 -25.22
CA PHE A 676 5.07 17.54 -25.94
C PHE A 676 4.75 17.36 -27.44
N ASP A 677 3.77 18.07 -28.00
CA ASP A 677 3.39 18.00 -29.41
C ASP A 677 3.07 16.55 -29.86
N VAL A 678 2.33 15.78 -29.06
CA VAL A 678 1.99 14.39 -29.36
C VAL A 678 0.97 14.33 -30.48
N THR A 679 1.27 13.57 -31.51
CA THR A 679 0.47 13.47 -32.76
C THR A 679 0.15 12.02 -33.14
N ALA A 680 -0.80 11.85 -34.07
CA ALA A 680 -1.13 10.54 -34.60
C ALA A 680 0.10 9.88 -35.25
N GLY A 681 0.47 8.71 -34.76
CA GLY A 681 1.69 7.99 -35.17
C GLY A 681 2.74 7.86 -34.06
N ASP A 682 2.66 8.68 -33.01
CA ASP A 682 3.46 8.52 -31.80
C ASP A 682 2.87 7.38 -30.94
N LYS A 683 3.72 6.65 -30.20
CA LYS A 683 3.25 5.43 -29.47
C LYS A 683 2.30 5.75 -28.32
N LEU A 684 2.46 6.91 -27.67
CA LEU A 684 1.58 7.33 -26.58
C LEU A 684 0.30 8.02 -27.08
N TYR A 685 0.15 8.18 -28.40
CA TYR A 685 -1.05 8.77 -28.97
C TYR A 685 -2.28 7.87 -28.78
N LEU A 686 -3.37 8.45 -28.33
CA LEU A 686 -4.74 7.91 -28.39
C LEU A 686 -5.65 8.92 -29.08
N ASP A 687 -6.55 8.44 -29.93
CA ASP A 687 -7.64 9.30 -30.42
C ASP A 687 -8.41 9.90 -29.26
N GLU A 688 -8.86 11.14 -29.38
CA GLU A 688 -9.58 11.85 -28.32
C GLU A 688 -10.76 11.03 -27.77
N SER A 689 -11.49 10.33 -28.65
CA SER A 689 -12.62 9.46 -28.29
C SER A 689 -12.20 8.21 -27.48
N ALA A 690 -10.92 7.83 -27.54
CA ALA A 690 -10.36 6.69 -26.81
C ALA A 690 -9.77 7.10 -25.47
N ARG A 691 -9.47 8.39 -25.27
CA ARG A 691 -8.97 8.90 -23.99
C ARG A 691 -10.03 8.78 -22.92
N VAL A 692 -9.62 8.40 -21.72
CA VAL A 692 -10.49 8.26 -20.55
C VAL A 692 -10.36 9.50 -19.68
N ARG A 693 -11.49 10.12 -19.38
CA ARG A 693 -11.60 11.24 -18.44
C ARG A 693 -12.67 10.85 -17.41
N ILE A 694 -12.27 10.71 -16.17
CA ILE A 694 -13.18 10.34 -15.08
C ILE A 694 -13.40 11.55 -14.16
N TRP A 695 -12.32 12.07 -13.58
CA TRP A 695 -12.31 13.22 -12.65
C TRP A 695 -11.60 14.44 -13.22
#